data_5c56250d618f7a935bd464df47391937
#
_entry.id   5c56250d618f7a935bd464df47391937
#
_cell.length_a   1.000
_cell.length_b   1.000
_cell.length_c   1.000
_cell.angle_alpha   90.00
_cell.angle_beta   90.00
_cell.angle_gamma   90.00
#
_symmetry.space_group_name_H-M   'P 1'
#
loop_
_entity.id
_entity.type
_entity.pdbx_description
1 polymer ?
#
loop_
_entity_poly.entity_id
_entity_poly.type
_entity_poly.pdbx_seq_one_letter_code
_entity_poly.pdbx_strand_id
1 'polypeptide(L)'
;MLRKQLRNIFLLPALLFCFALNAQTIVSGKITDSKGVPLVGASVVVVGTSIGVSADLDGMYRLETSSKPPFKVEFSFIGYNAKVLDVTSGNEKLDVVLDENISTLDEIIVSASRRAEKVQEAPASVSVISAKTMQAASSAVDPIRELINVPGVQIQQQSAARMNIEMRGSAGLFGTGVFPILDYRSLVGAGTGTFQSDASGLNSIDLQRIEVVRGAGGALYGPGVTAGVVHFISKSPIDFPGTTVELMGGEMSTWGISTRVAAASKNKKIGFKINAHNKRGGEFVLDGSEGTTSAGIFTRQTSRFRTSIVDPTVANGVVSADQSKAKVLLSKADLDPDGDGNMMQDFWSNSAINGTLEMRPSGDTKVVLAGGMNANSSVFYNSQGEGLSQSIAYWGQARVQKGGLFAQVFYNYNDGGSPERPTFLYQTGNRTAIERSQVEGQIQYNFNLEKFLNADITVGADYRQAGSNTYNQVYGRNEENDDYNILGAYAQASFELSERFEFVAAGRFDRFNFLDAQAVSPRLALVYKASKNHTFRASYNQTAAPPDALVMYIDFPVATPAPGLFDVWLKGMKEVAQFPANPLIDFTAPGFPSLPYGTPGLPLAIPYGAVTPSILTALQAGLPATIFPIVRSILTNPANTPTGVSGKFTGYNLFTGLPLAPINTTAPQIRTERTLELGYKGVFNKKLMVSADVYRIASSGFINFTAISPTIRYTEQNIAADLSSKVGATVRTQLEAALIGAGLPAATAAATAAQISAAVAGAYAQGGAAFAAQIAPLSPIFGAVETTGVPQDGMVHSAAGYRTFGSLAYVGIDLGFGYAINNDLSVFANFSAVNQTDFTEEDLGEAPGSGLIFNLGIPKNKYRLGAVYAPETGWRGNIAFQHDDSFYSNAGQFTGFSDPKNLVDIGVGYKLKNGLSIDATCQNLFNQQYRALPNMPIIGRRAVAKVTYSF
;
A
#
# COMPACT_ATOMS: atom_id res chain seq x y z
N MET A 1 32.07 13.55 -7.69
CA MET A 1 31.75 13.31 -9.12
C MET A 1 30.49 14.05 -9.60
N LEU A 2 29.52 14.32 -8.78
CA LEU A 2 28.23 14.98 -9.15
C LEU A 2 28.35 16.39 -9.77
N ARG A 3 29.34 17.17 -9.40
CA ARG A 3 29.52 18.56 -9.93
C ARG A 3 29.96 18.65 -11.40
N LYS A 4 30.48 17.58 -12.01
CA LYS A 4 30.92 17.59 -13.42
C LYS A 4 29.83 17.15 -14.40
N GLN A 5 28.83 16.38 -13.93
CA GLN A 5 27.75 15.89 -14.83
C GLN A 5 26.61 16.91 -14.99
N LEU A 6 26.34 17.74 -13.98
CA LEU A 6 25.30 18.78 -14.06
C LEU A 6 25.59 19.90 -15.09
N ARG A 7 26.86 20.15 -15.43
CA ARG A 7 27.24 21.22 -16.37
C ARG A 7 26.91 20.90 -17.85
N ASN A 8 26.81 19.62 -18.20
CA ASN A 8 26.54 19.19 -19.58
C ASN A 8 25.05 18.97 -19.87
N ILE A 9 24.19 18.89 -18.87
CA ILE A 9 22.75 18.71 -19.04
C ILE A 9 22.05 20.04 -19.38
N PHE A 10 22.62 21.19 -18.97
CA PHE A 10 22.01 22.50 -19.20
C PHE A 10 22.37 23.15 -20.57
N LEU A 11 23.27 22.57 -21.34
CA LEU A 11 23.68 23.15 -22.66
C LEU A 11 22.87 22.63 -23.86
N LEU A 12 22.12 21.55 -23.73
CA LEU A 12 21.33 20.99 -24.84
C LEU A 12 20.00 21.71 -25.12
N PRO A 13 19.29 22.33 -24.15
CA PRO A 13 18.02 23.02 -24.42
C PRO A 13 18.20 24.39 -25.08
N ALA A 14 19.37 24.99 -25.03
CA ALA A 14 19.54 26.36 -25.54
C ALA A 14 19.66 26.44 -27.08
N LEU A 15 19.93 25.32 -27.75
CA LEU A 15 20.13 25.29 -29.20
C LEU A 15 18.88 24.98 -30.05
N LEU A 16 17.73 24.64 -29.39
CA LEU A 16 16.47 24.30 -30.09
C LEU A 16 15.47 25.45 -30.17
N PHE A 17 15.86 26.66 -29.79
CA PHE A 17 14.90 27.80 -29.66
C PHE A 17 14.79 28.72 -30.90
N CYS A 18 15.47 28.40 -31.99
CA CYS A 18 15.32 29.18 -33.23
C CYS A 18 14.75 28.29 -34.31
N PHE A 19 13.40 28.28 -34.49
CA PHE A 19 12.72 28.13 -35.80
C PHE A 19 11.22 27.93 -35.60
N ALA A 20 10.46 28.85 -36.06
CA ALA A 20 9.21 28.79 -36.82
C ALA A 20 8.25 29.92 -36.41
N LEU A 21 8.28 30.98 -37.17
CA LEU A 21 7.08 31.82 -37.34
C LEU A 21 6.09 31.03 -38.20
N ASN A 22 5.19 30.31 -37.57
CA ASN A 22 4.04 29.74 -38.26
C ASN A 22 2.83 30.65 -38.05
N ALA A 23 2.06 30.89 -39.10
CA ALA A 23 0.79 31.58 -39.01
C ALA A 23 -0.10 30.82 -38.05
N GLN A 24 -0.41 31.39 -36.88
CA GLN A 24 -1.29 30.82 -35.88
C GLN A 24 -2.75 31.07 -36.26
N THR A 25 -3.55 30.02 -36.20
CA THR A 25 -5.01 30.15 -36.25
C THR A 25 -5.52 30.54 -34.86
N ILE A 26 -6.35 31.58 -34.80
CA ILE A 26 -6.95 32.08 -33.56
C ILE A 26 -8.45 31.81 -33.59
N VAL A 27 -8.95 31.04 -32.63
CA VAL A 27 -10.38 30.88 -32.39
C VAL A 27 -10.74 31.50 -31.05
N SER A 28 -11.67 32.44 -31.03
CA SER A 28 -12.04 33.14 -29.80
C SER A 28 -13.56 33.28 -29.69
N GLY A 29 -14.08 33.54 -28.52
CA GLY A 29 -15.52 33.76 -28.31
C GLY A 29 -15.90 33.66 -26.83
N LYS A 30 -17.19 33.54 -26.57
CA LYS A 30 -17.77 33.41 -25.24
C LYS A 30 -18.52 32.09 -25.10
N ILE A 31 -18.34 31.42 -23.98
CA ILE A 31 -19.08 30.20 -23.65
C ILE A 31 -20.03 30.49 -22.50
N THR A 32 -21.33 30.26 -22.72
CA THR A 32 -22.35 30.46 -21.72
C THR A 32 -23.26 29.23 -21.62
N ASP A 33 -24.03 29.16 -20.55
CA ASP A 33 -25.18 28.25 -20.49
C ASP A 33 -26.39 28.78 -21.25
N SER A 34 -27.47 28.01 -21.28
CA SER A 34 -28.74 28.37 -21.89
C SER A 34 -29.44 29.60 -21.22
N LYS A 35 -29.01 30.00 -20.03
CA LYS A 35 -29.47 31.15 -19.29
C LYS A 35 -28.57 32.39 -19.47
N GLY A 36 -27.50 32.26 -20.26
CA GLY A 36 -26.52 33.32 -20.51
C GLY A 36 -25.44 33.46 -19.45
N VAL A 37 -25.37 32.56 -18.46
CA VAL A 37 -24.35 32.58 -17.42
C VAL A 37 -23.01 32.13 -17.99
N PRO A 38 -21.91 32.86 -17.79
CA PRO A 38 -20.59 32.47 -18.26
C PRO A 38 -20.13 31.14 -17.66
N LEU A 39 -19.64 30.23 -18.50
CA LEU A 39 -19.10 28.94 -18.06
C LEU A 39 -17.57 29.03 -17.82
N VAL A 40 -17.24 29.46 -16.62
CA VAL A 40 -15.86 29.65 -16.17
C VAL A 40 -15.08 28.35 -16.15
N GLY A 41 -13.97 28.29 -16.86
CA GLY A 41 -13.17 27.06 -16.95
C GLY A 41 -13.67 26.03 -17.95
N ALA A 42 -14.66 26.38 -18.79
CA ALA A 42 -15.09 25.52 -19.90
C ALA A 42 -13.91 25.20 -20.81
N SER A 43 -13.73 23.94 -21.14
CA SER A 43 -12.63 23.45 -21.96
C SER A 43 -12.92 23.66 -23.46
N VAL A 44 -11.95 24.14 -24.19
CA VAL A 44 -11.98 24.36 -25.64
C VAL A 44 -10.79 23.62 -26.24
N VAL A 45 -11.00 22.52 -26.95
CA VAL A 45 -9.95 21.62 -27.41
C VAL A 45 -10.07 21.39 -28.92
N VAL A 46 -8.97 21.42 -29.63
CA VAL A 46 -8.91 20.99 -31.02
C VAL A 46 -9.06 19.46 -31.05
N VAL A 47 -10.12 19.00 -31.71
CA VAL A 47 -10.47 17.57 -31.76
C VAL A 47 -9.30 16.74 -32.29
N GLY A 48 -8.96 15.65 -31.61
CA GLY A 48 -7.85 14.77 -31.96
C GLY A 48 -6.46 15.26 -31.53
N THR A 49 -6.37 16.35 -30.75
CA THR A 49 -5.09 16.89 -30.25
C THR A 49 -5.14 17.18 -28.76
N SER A 50 -3.98 17.46 -28.16
CA SER A 50 -3.90 17.98 -26.78
C SER A 50 -3.91 19.52 -26.72
N ILE A 51 -4.21 20.20 -27.84
CA ILE A 51 -4.22 21.65 -27.91
C ILE A 51 -5.57 22.16 -27.44
N GLY A 52 -5.59 22.88 -26.33
CA GLY A 52 -6.82 23.45 -25.78
C GLY A 52 -6.55 24.59 -24.82
N VAL A 53 -7.61 25.32 -24.51
CA VAL A 53 -7.66 26.41 -23.55
C VAL A 53 -8.92 26.28 -22.70
N SER A 54 -8.95 26.98 -21.57
CA SER A 54 -10.16 27.08 -20.74
C SER A 54 -10.73 28.48 -20.81
N ALA A 55 -12.06 28.59 -20.72
CA ALA A 55 -12.76 29.85 -20.67
C ALA A 55 -12.49 30.59 -19.34
N ASP A 56 -12.47 31.91 -19.37
CA ASP A 56 -12.20 32.77 -18.23
C ASP A 56 -13.44 33.05 -17.34
N LEU A 57 -13.30 33.97 -16.36
CA LEU A 57 -14.37 34.37 -15.43
C LEU A 57 -15.59 34.94 -16.13
N ASP A 58 -15.43 35.52 -17.32
CA ASP A 58 -16.50 36.07 -18.17
C ASP A 58 -16.98 35.07 -19.20
N GLY A 59 -16.46 33.79 -19.15
CA GLY A 59 -16.71 32.74 -20.14
C GLY A 59 -15.98 32.96 -21.47
N MET A 60 -15.07 33.93 -21.55
CA MET A 60 -14.33 34.22 -22.77
C MET A 60 -13.18 33.21 -22.95
N TYR A 61 -12.93 32.81 -24.20
CA TYR A 61 -11.80 31.95 -24.53
C TYR A 61 -11.05 32.51 -25.74
N ARG A 62 -9.77 32.13 -25.85
CA ARG A 62 -8.91 32.41 -26.99
C ARG A 62 -7.97 31.22 -27.20
N LEU A 63 -8.29 30.42 -28.18
CA LEU A 63 -7.50 29.26 -28.60
C LEU A 63 -6.57 29.70 -29.74
N GLU A 64 -5.27 29.57 -29.51
CA GLU A 64 -4.24 29.77 -30.54
C GLU A 64 -3.65 28.39 -30.88
N THR A 65 -3.69 28.02 -32.15
CA THR A 65 -3.24 26.73 -32.63
C THR A 65 -2.45 26.85 -33.93
N SER A 66 -1.52 25.93 -34.16
CA SER A 66 -0.83 25.77 -35.45
C SER A 66 -1.67 24.94 -36.46
N SER A 67 -2.80 24.41 -36.05
CA SER A 67 -3.71 23.68 -36.92
C SER A 67 -4.26 24.60 -38.00
N LYS A 68 -4.20 24.18 -39.25
CA LYS A 68 -4.75 24.94 -40.39
C LYS A 68 -6.20 24.58 -40.62
N PRO A 69 -7.09 25.57 -40.80
CA PRO A 69 -8.47 25.29 -41.16
C PRO A 69 -8.58 24.49 -42.47
N PRO A 70 -9.62 23.62 -42.64
CA PRO A 70 -10.68 23.36 -41.66
C PRO A 70 -10.29 22.32 -40.61
N PHE A 71 -10.67 22.56 -39.34
CA PHE A 71 -10.54 21.61 -38.24
C PHE A 71 -11.72 21.77 -37.28
N LYS A 72 -11.91 20.79 -36.38
CA LYS A 72 -12.99 20.80 -35.38
C LYS A 72 -12.47 21.21 -34.01
N VAL A 73 -13.27 22.02 -33.32
CA VAL A 73 -13.05 22.40 -31.93
C VAL A 73 -14.20 21.90 -31.07
N GLU A 74 -13.87 21.22 -30.00
CA GLU A 74 -14.84 20.75 -29.00
C GLU A 74 -14.85 21.70 -27.80
N PHE A 75 -16.05 22.11 -27.44
CA PHE A 75 -16.37 22.94 -26.29
C PHE A 75 -17.04 22.05 -25.25
N SER A 76 -16.47 21.95 -24.05
CA SER A 76 -17.02 21.10 -23.00
C SER A 76 -16.87 21.77 -21.63
N PHE A 77 -17.84 21.51 -20.77
CA PHE A 77 -17.82 21.94 -19.38
C PHE A 77 -18.50 20.90 -18.50
N ILE A 78 -17.98 20.73 -17.27
CA ILE A 78 -18.53 19.75 -16.33
C ILE A 78 -19.99 20.03 -16.06
N GLY A 79 -20.85 19.06 -16.34
CA GLY A 79 -22.31 19.22 -16.20
C GLY A 79 -23.01 19.78 -17.45
N TYR A 80 -22.30 19.91 -18.59
CA TYR A 80 -22.88 20.41 -19.85
C TYR A 80 -22.60 19.47 -21.03
N ASN A 81 -23.48 19.47 -22.00
CA ASN A 81 -23.28 18.72 -23.25
C ASN A 81 -22.12 19.33 -24.04
N ALA A 82 -21.15 18.55 -24.41
CA ALA A 82 -20.08 19.01 -25.27
C ALA A 82 -20.63 19.38 -26.66
N LYS A 83 -20.07 20.43 -27.27
CA LYS A 83 -20.45 20.90 -28.60
C LYS A 83 -19.21 20.98 -29.48
N VAL A 84 -19.29 20.37 -30.65
CA VAL A 84 -18.21 20.40 -31.63
C VAL A 84 -18.60 21.32 -32.76
N LEU A 85 -17.73 22.29 -33.08
CA LEU A 85 -17.93 23.23 -34.17
C LEU A 85 -16.73 23.17 -35.13
N ASP A 86 -17.02 23.41 -36.42
CA ASP A 86 -15.99 23.48 -37.46
C ASP A 86 -15.37 24.91 -37.48
N VAL A 87 -14.07 24.96 -37.49
CA VAL A 87 -13.28 26.17 -37.72
C VAL A 87 -12.87 26.19 -39.18
N THR A 88 -13.36 27.17 -39.90
CA THR A 88 -13.18 27.27 -41.35
C THR A 88 -12.25 28.39 -41.81
N SER A 89 -11.89 29.30 -40.89
CA SER A 89 -11.03 30.44 -41.15
C SER A 89 -9.91 30.64 -40.16
N GLY A 90 -8.87 31.35 -40.47
CA GLY A 90 -7.68 31.54 -39.63
C GLY A 90 -7.88 32.43 -38.39
N ASN A 91 -8.94 33.27 -38.36
CA ASN A 91 -9.33 34.09 -37.25
C ASN A 91 -10.85 34.02 -37.11
N GLU A 92 -11.35 33.10 -36.30
CA GLU A 92 -12.80 32.85 -36.21
C GLU A 92 -13.30 33.18 -34.79
N LYS A 93 -14.46 33.87 -34.74
CA LYS A 93 -15.16 34.14 -33.47
C LYS A 93 -16.37 33.21 -33.36
N LEU A 94 -16.33 32.32 -32.35
CA LEU A 94 -17.39 31.36 -32.07
C LEU A 94 -17.94 31.58 -30.66
N ASP A 95 -19.09 32.21 -30.53
CA ASP A 95 -19.82 32.31 -29.27
C ASP A 95 -20.64 31.02 -29.10
N VAL A 96 -20.47 30.30 -27.98
CA VAL A 96 -21.00 28.94 -27.80
C VAL A 96 -21.92 28.90 -26.58
N VAL A 97 -23.13 28.43 -26.79
CA VAL A 97 -24.06 28.09 -25.69
C VAL A 97 -23.99 26.58 -25.48
N LEU A 98 -23.65 26.16 -24.27
CA LEU A 98 -23.70 24.76 -23.87
C LEU A 98 -24.98 24.50 -23.08
N ASP A 99 -25.67 23.42 -23.43
CA ASP A 99 -26.82 22.95 -22.68
C ASP A 99 -26.38 22.13 -21.48
N GLU A 100 -27.01 22.35 -20.34
CA GLU A 100 -26.74 21.57 -19.14
C GLU A 100 -26.88 20.06 -19.43
N ASN A 101 -25.83 19.33 -19.07
CA ASN A 101 -25.83 17.87 -19.12
C ASN A 101 -25.59 17.32 -17.72
N ILE A 102 -26.47 16.44 -17.33
CA ILE A 102 -26.40 15.75 -16.06
C ILE A 102 -25.43 14.56 -16.12
N SER A 103 -24.99 14.20 -17.33
CA SER A 103 -24.08 13.07 -17.56
C SER A 103 -22.63 13.50 -17.56
N THR A 104 -21.81 12.88 -16.69
CA THR A 104 -20.34 13.05 -16.66
C THR A 104 -19.65 12.29 -17.81
N LEU A 105 -20.38 11.61 -18.70
CA LEU A 105 -19.82 10.80 -19.77
C LEU A 105 -19.27 11.61 -20.95
N ASP A 106 -19.74 12.82 -21.14
CA ASP A 106 -19.21 13.76 -22.14
C ASP A 106 -17.99 14.55 -21.62
N GLU A 107 -17.58 14.29 -20.39
CA GLU A 107 -16.43 14.94 -19.77
C GLU A 107 -15.12 14.50 -20.45
N ILE A 108 -14.22 15.46 -20.68
CA ILE A 108 -12.93 15.19 -21.27
C ILE A 108 -11.95 14.77 -20.18
N ILE A 109 -11.33 13.64 -20.38
CA ILE A 109 -10.29 13.05 -19.51
C ILE A 109 -8.96 12.99 -20.25
N VAL A 110 -7.89 12.81 -19.50
CA VAL A 110 -6.54 12.68 -20.04
C VAL A 110 -5.83 11.40 -19.58
N SER A 111 -6.42 10.67 -18.64
CA SER A 111 -5.73 9.56 -17.96
C SER A 111 -5.82 8.22 -18.69
N ALA A 112 -6.87 7.96 -19.49
CA ALA A 112 -7.03 6.62 -20.06
C ALA A 112 -6.09 6.34 -21.24
N SER A 113 -5.73 7.36 -22.03
CA SER A 113 -4.87 7.23 -23.21
C SER A 113 -3.73 8.27 -23.27
N ARG A 114 -3.51 9.01 -22.17
CA ARG A 114 -2.56 10.14 -22.09
C ARG A 114 -2.80 11.21 -23.14
N ARG A 115 -4.01 11.33 -23.59
CA ARG A 115 -4.54 12.37 -24.49
C ARG A 115 -5.94 12.76 -24.06
N ALA A 116 -6.41 13.92 -24.54
CA ALA A 116 -7.78 14.36 -24.27
C ALA A 116 -8.77 13.49 -25.04
N GLU A 117 -9.69 12.85 -24.31
CA GLU A 117 -10.73 11.99 -24.88
C GLU A 117 -12.00 12.03 -24.01
N LYS A 118 -13.15 11.65 -24.55
CA LYS A 118 -14.39 11.57 -23.76
C LYS A 118 -14.37 10.35 -22.85
N VAL A 119 -14.91 10.51 -21.64
CA VAL A 119 -15.10 9.39 -20.69
C VAL A 119 -15.83 8.23 -21.34
N GLN A 120 -16.84 8.53 -22.17
CA GLN A 120 -17.66 7.51 -22.82
C GLN A 120 -16.88 6.69 -23.87
N GLU A 121 -15.93 7.31 -24.56
CA GLU A 121 -15.16 6.71 -25.66
C GLU A 121 -13.85 6.08 -25.18
N ALA A 122 -13.50 6.29 -23.91
CA ALA A 122 -12.26 5.79 -23.35
C ALA A 122 -12.13 4.26 -23.48
N PRO A 123 -10.97 3.76 -23.95
CA PRO A 123 -10.73 2.31 -24.11
C PRO A 123 -10.51 1.58 -22.78
N ALA A 124 -10.82 2.24 -21.65
CA ALA A 124 -10.70 1.73 -20.28
C ALA A 124 -11.92 2.09 -19.43
N SER A 125 -12.06 1.43 -18.29
CA SER A 125 -13.06 1.78 -17.28
C SER A 125 -12.65 3.05 -16.55
N VAL A 126 -13.32 4.17 -16.80
CA VAL A 126 -13.00 5.46 -16.20
C VAL A 126 -14.17 6.03 -15.42
N SER A 127 -13.88 6.60 -14.25
CA SER A 127 -14.80 7.40 -13.45
C SER A 127 -14.17 8.77 -13.15
N VAL A 128 -15.00 9.81 -13.07
CA VAL A 128 -14.57 11.16 -12.76
C VAL A 128 -15.31 11.67 -11.53
N ILE A 129 -14.57 12.25 -10.59
CA ILE A 129 -15.12 12.94 -9.42
C ILE A 129 -14.82 14.43 -9.58
N SER A 130 -15.88 15.24 -9.79
CA SER A 130 -15.74 16.66 -10.03
C SER A 130 -15.52 17.44 -8.74
N ALA A 131 -14.99 18.68 -8.84
CA ALA A 131 -14.90 19.61 -7.71
C ALA A 131 -16.27 19.86 -7.06
N LYS A 132 -17.34 19.93 -7.85
CA LYS A 132 -18.74 20.11 -7.37
C LYS A 132 -19.14 18.92 -6.49
N THR A 133 -18.87 17.70 -6.94
CA THR A 133 -19.17 16.49 -6.17
C THR A 133 -18.36 16.45 -4.87
N MET A 134 -17.04 16.71 -4.93
CA MET A 134 -16.19 16.76 -3.75
C MET A 134 -16.65 17.80 -2.71
N GLN A 135 -17.09 18.99 -3.16
CA GLN A 135 -17.58 20.03 -2.27
C GLN A 135 -18.94 19.68 -1.65
N ALA A 136 -19.82 19.01 -2.37
CA ALA A 136 -21.12 18.60 -1.88
C ALA A 136 -21.04 17.38 -0.96
N ALA A 137 -20.18 16.41 -1.30
CA ALA A 137 -19.96 15.21 -0.51
C ALA A 137 -19.15 15.49 0.76
N SER A 138 -18.36 16.58 0.74
CA SER A 138 -17.58 17.07 1.87
C SER A 138 -16.89 15.97 2.67
N SER A 139 -15.92 15.30 2.05
CA SER A 139 -15.03 14.39 2.82
C SER A 139 -14.44 15.18 3.97
N ALA A 140 -14.48 14.60 5.16
CA ALA A 140 -14.20 15.36 6.36
C ALA A 140 -12.80 15.96 6.36
N VAL A 141 -11.77 15.20 5.95
CA VAL A 141 -10.37 15.64 6.10
C VAL A 141 -9.55 15.46 4.84
N ASP A 142 -9.74 14.37 4.10
CA ASP A 142 -8.90 13.98 2.97
C ASP A 142 -9.73 13.67 1.71
N PRO A 143 -9.38 14.24 0.53
CA PRO A 143 -10.10 14.00 -0.72
C PRO A 143 -10.02 12.54 -1.23
N ILE A 144 -9.07 11.75 -0.74
CA ILE A 144 -8.93 10.33 -1.09
C ILE A 144 -10.17 9.52 -0.72
N ARG A 145 -10.86 9.90 0.37
CA ARG A 145 -12.09 9.22 0.79
C ARG A 145 -13.21 9.29 -0.25
N GLU A 146 -13.23 10.29 -1.11
CA GLU A 146 -14.22 10.40 -2.19
C GLU A 146 -14.16 9.22 -3.17
N LEU A 147 -12.99 8.58 -3.29
CA LEU A 147 -12.80 7.41 -4.15
C LEU A 147 -13.64 6.19 -3.73
N ILE A 148 -14.13 6.16 -2.49
CA ILE A 148 -14.98 5.07 -2.00
C ILE A 148 -16.28 4.96 -2.80
N ASN A 149 -16.72 6.05 -3.43
CA ASN A 149 -17.92 6.10 -4.27
C ASN A 149 -17.69 5.62 -5.71
N VAL A 150 -16.48 5.18 -6.05
CA VAL A 150 -16.14 4.64 -7.37
C VAL A 150 -16.28 3.12 -7.34
N PRO A 151 -17.03 2.49 -8.29
CA PRO A 151 -17.11 1.03 -8.37
C PRO A 151 -15.74 0.39 -8.45
N GLY A 152 -15.52 -0.75 -7.80
CA GLY A 152 -14.24 -1.46 -7.81
C GLY A 152 -13.17 -0.88 -6.88
N VAL A 153 -13.34 0.33 -6.35
CA VAL A 153 -12.38 0.96 -5.42
C VAL A 153 -12.73 0.64 -3.97
N GLN A 154 -11.72 0.43 -3.16
CA GLN A 154 -11.81 0.29 -1.71
C GLN A 154 -10.80 1.22 -1.05
N ILE A 155 -11.22 1.88 0.01
CA ILE A 155 -10.35 2.66 0.87
C ILE A 155 -10.13 1.89 2.16
N GLN A 156 -8.89 1.52 2.41
CA GLN A 156 -8.46 0.91 3.66
C GLN A 156 -7.94 2.03 4.57
N GLN A 157 -8.76 2.42 5.53
CA GLN A 157 -8.35 3.41 6.52
C GLN A 157 -7.48 2.73 7.58
N GLN A 158 -6.20 3.03 7.58
CA GLN A 158 -5.23 2.44 8.49
C GLN A 158 -5.15 3.20 9.81
N SER A 159 -5.18 4.53 9.74
CA SER A 159 -5.17 5.42 10.89
C SER A 159 -6.08 6.62 10.62
N ALA A 160 -6.18 7.56 11.53
CA ALA A 160 -7.01 8.75 11.34
C ALA A 160 -6.55 9.62 10.15
N ALA A 161 -5.26 9.58 9.80
CA ALA A 161 -4.67 10.34 8.71
C ALA A 161 -4.28 9.51 7.48
N ARG A 162 -4.07 8.20 7.64
CA ARG A 162 -3.53 7.36 6.59
C ARG A 162 -4.56 6.43 6.00
N MET A 163 -4.65 6.46 4.67
CA MET A 163 -5.55 5.64 3.86
C MET A 163 -4.78 5.02 2.70
N ASN A 164 -5.05 3.75 2.41
CA ASN A 164 -4.62 3.08 1.19
C ASN A 164 -5.76 3.00 0.18
N ILE A 165 -5.40 3.09 -1.10
CA ILE A 165 -6.32 2.91 -2.21
C ILE A 165 -6.10 1.50 -2.77
N GLU A 166 -7.14 0.70 -2.79
CA GLU A 166 -7.14 -0.63 -3.39
C GLU A 166 -8.17 -0.69 -4.51
N MET A 167 -7.84 -1.38 -5.61
CA MET A 167 -8.73 -1.58 -6.73
C MET A 167 -8.73 -3.05 -7.15
N ARG A 168 -9.93 -3.67 -7.15
CA ARG A 168 -10.16 -5.00 -7.70
C ARG A 168 -9.32 -6.14 -7.07
N GLY A 169 -8.58 -5.89 -5.98
CA GLY A 169 -7.78 -6.90 -5.28
C GLY A 169 -6.51 -7.36 -5.99
N SER A 170 -6.02 -6.61 -6.97
CA SER A 170 -4.93 -7.08 -7.86
C SER A 170 -3.56 -7.20 -7.18
N ALA A 171 -3.36 -6.59 -6.03
CA ALA A 171 -2.04 -6.53 -5.39
C ALA A 171 -1.99 -7.19 -4.01
N GLY A 172 -3.11 -7.68 -3.49
CA GLY A 172 -3.21 -8.17 -2.12
C GLY A 172 -3.18 -7.05 -1.08
N LEU A 173 -3.15 -7.44 0.17
CA LEU A 173 -3.13 -6.50 1.28
C LEU A 173 -1.81 -5.71 1.31
N PHE A 174 -1.89 -4.40 1.54
CA PHE A 174 -0.75 -3.46 1.44
C PHE A 174 -0.09 -3.40 0.06
N GLY A 175 -0.80 -3.83 -0.97
CA GLY A 175 -0.26 -3.92 -2.31
C GLY A 175 -0.07 -2.58 -3.01
N THR A 176 0.69 -2.61 -4.09
CA THR A 176 1.20 -1.43 -4.82
C THR A 176 0.61 -1.29 -6.22
N GLY A 177 -0.49 -1.99 -6.52
CA GLY A 177 -1.07 -2.06 -7.87
C GLY A 177 -1.73 -0.78 -8.37
N VAL A 178 -2.06 0.15 -7.48
CA VAL A 178 -2.69 1.44 -7.81
C VAL A 178 -1.61 2.52 -7.97
N PHE A 179 -1.72 3.33 -9.01
CA PHE A 179 -0.77 4.40 -9.32
C PHE A 179 -1.41 5.79 -9.18
N PRO A 180 -1.41 6.39 -7.96
CA PRO A 180 -1.87 7.75 -7.76
C PRO A 180 -0.84 8.76 -8.26
N ILE A 181 -1.31 9.76 -9.01
CA ILE A 181 -0.51 10.86 -9.55
C ILE A 181 -1.21 12.20 -9.29
N LEU A 182 -0.44 13.24 -9.04
CA LEU A 182 -0.91 14.64 -8.98
C LEU A 182 -0.27 15.42 -10.13
N ASP A 183 -1.12 15.92 -11.04
CA ASP A 183 -0.64 16.66 -12.21
C ASP A 183 0.52 15.96 -12.96
N TYR A 184 0.38 14.64 -13.18
CA TYR A 184 1.35 13.72 -13.79
C TYR A 184 2.58 13.35 -12.93
N ARG A 185 2.78 13.93 -11.75
CA ARG A 185 3.82 13.52 -10.81
C ARG A 185 3.35 12.32 -10.00
N SER A 186 4.17 11.29 -9.88
CA SER A 186 3.90 10.13 -9.04
C SER A 186 3.81 10.53 -7.55
N LEU A 187 2.77 10.05 -6.87
CA LEU A 187 2.61 10.12 -5.43
C LEU A 187 3.01 8.81 -4.72
N VAL A 188 3.46 7.82 -5.48
CA VAL A 188 4.00 6.58 -4.93
C VAL A 188 5.34 6.87 -4.29
N GLY A 189 5.55 6.38 -3.09
CA GLY A 189 6.79 6.60 -2.33
C GLY A 189 8.00 6.02 -3.05
N ALA A 190 9.06 6.82 -3.10
CA ALA A 190 10.31 6.41 -3.71
C ALA A 190 10.84 5.11 -3.12
N GLY A 191 11.09 4.11 -3.95
CA GLY A 191 11.65 2.83 -3.56
C GLY A 191 10.74 1.90 -2.77
N THR A 192 9.59 2.35 -2.26
CA THR A 192 8.64 1.50 -1.51
C THR A 192 7.49 0.97 -2.35
N GLY A 193 7.24 1.56 -3.51
CA GLY A 193 6.10 1.24 -4.34
C GLY A 193 4.73 1.57 -3.69
N THR A 194 4.67 2.05 -2.46
CA THR A 194 3.45 2.30 -1.71
C THR A 194 3.02 3.76 -1.76
N PHE A 195 1.71 3.98 -1.77
CA PHE A 195 1.13 5.31 -1.63
C PHE A 195 0.93 5.65 -0.15
N GLN A 196 1.47 6.79 0.25
CA GLN A 196 1.29 7.33 1.60
C GLN A 196 0.39 8.58 1.50
N SER A 197 -0.89 8.42 1.84
CA SER A 197 -1.88 9.50 1.69
C SER A 197 -1.52 10.74 2.52
N ASP A 198 -1.04 10.51 3.73
CA ASP A 198 -0.59 11.53 4.68
C ASP A 198 0.68 12.29 4.21
N ALA A 199 1.48 11.71 3.32
CA ALA A 199 2.65 12.36 2.72
C ALA A 199 2.37 12.96 1.32
N SER A 200 1.12 12.90 0.83
CA SER A 200 0.77 13.31 -0.54
C SER A 200 0.75 14.82 -0.77
N GLY A 201 0.51 15.61 0.28
CA GLY A 201 0.32 17.05 0.19
C GLY A 201 -0.97 17.49 -0.54
N LEU A 202 -1.92 16.57 -0.73
CA LEU A 202 -3.19 16.85 -1.39
C LEU A 202 -4.05 17.83 -0.58
N ASN A 203 -4.62 18.79 -1.30
CA ASN A 203 -5.52 19.78 -0.72
C ASN A 203 -6.80 19.88 -1.53
N SER A 204 -7.94 19.53 -0.93
CA SER A 204 -9.26 19.47 -1.60
C SER A 204 -9.67 20.78 -2.25
N ILE A 205 -9.33 21.94 -1.65
CA ILE A 205 -9.69 23.25 -2.21
C ILE A 205 -8.95 23.60 -3.49
N ASP A 206 -7.79 22.92 -3.78
CA ASP A 206 -7.02 23.10 -5.01
C ASP A 206 -7.32 22.04 -6.09
N LEU A 207 -8.10 21.01 -5.78
CA LEU A 207 -8.45 20.00 -6.77
C LEU A 207 -9.56 20.46 -7.70
N GLN A 208 -9.36 20.27 -9.00
CA GLN A 208 -10.35 20.48 -10.05
C GLN A 208 -11.21 19.23 -10.25
N ARG A 209 -10.58 18.05 -10.32
CA ARG A 209 -11.23 16.75 -10.46
C ARG A 209 -10.27 15.62 -10.09
N ILE A 210 -10.84 14.44 -9.92
CA ILE A 210 -10.08 13.19 -9.78
C ILE A 210 -10.55 12.26 -10.90
N GLU A 211 -9.61 11.77 -11.72
CA GLU A 211 -9.87 10.76 -12.75
C GLU A 211 -9.39 9.40 -12.23
N VAL A 212 -10.26 8.40 -12.29
CA VAL A 212 -9.97 7.04 -11.82
C VAL A 212 -10.08 6.08 -13.00
N VAL A 213 -8.94 5.56 -13.43
CA VAL A 213 -8.86 4.54 -14.47
C VAL A 213 -8.67 3.19 -13.80
N ARG A 214 -9.62 2.28 -13.97
CA ARG A 214 -9.58 0.92 -13.39
C ARG A 214 -9.02 -0.09 -14.37
N GLY A 215 -8.31 -1.07 -13.84
CA GLY A 215 -7.63 -2.11 -14.61
C GLY A 215 -6.19 -1.76 -14.97
N ALA A 216 -5.49 -2.72 -15.52
CA ALA A 216 -4.07 -2.64 -15.80
C ALA A 216 -3.68 -1.46 -16.71
N GLY A 217 -2.79 -0.59 -16.22
CA GLY A 217 -2.32 0.62 -16.89
C GLY A 217 -0.86 0.56 -17.36
N GLY A 218 -0.21 -0.60 -17.25
CA GLY A 218 1.22 -0.76 -17.46
C GLY A 218 1.74 -0.29 -18.82
N ALA A 219 0.97 -0.47 -19.89
CA ALA A 219 1.38 -0.06 -21.24
C ALA A 219 1.68 1.45 -21.38
N LEU A 220 1.03 2.30 -20.58
CA LEU A 220 1.22 3.75 -20.65
C LEU A 220 1.94 4.32 -19.41
N TYR A 221 1.64 3.78 -18.23
CA TYR A 221 2.10 4.34 -16.97
C TYR A 221 3.32 3.62 -16.38
N GLY A 222 3.74 2.54 -17.03
CA GLY A 222 4.91 1.78 -16.64
C GLY A 222 4.64 0.58 -15.76
N PRO A 223 5.68 -0.16 -15.42
CA PRO A 223 5.56 -1.38 -14.65
C PRO A 223 5.02 -1.11 -13.24
N GLY A 224 4.34 -2.11 -12.68
CA GLY A 224 3.70 -2.03 -11.36
C GLY A 224 2.26 -1.50 -11.37
N VAL A 225 1.78 -0.88 -12.45
CA VAL A 225 0.41 -0.34 -12.54
C VAL A 225 -0.57 -1.45 -12.92
N THR A 226 -0.89 -2.32 -11.98
CA THR A 226 -1.72 -3.51 -12.20
C THR A 226 -3.20 -3.24 -11.97
N ALA A 227 -3.55 -2.46 -10.95
CA ALA A 227 -4.94 -2.23 -10.53
C ALA A 227 -5.59 -1.02 -11.20
N GLY A 228 -4.84 0.05 -11.40
CA GLY A 228 -5.35 1.26 -12.03
C GLY A 228 -4.56 2.53 -11.72
N VAL A 229 -5.07 3.65 -12.21
CA VAL A 229 -4.49 4.98 -12.05
C VAL A 229 -5.50 5.90 -11.38
N VAL A 230 -5.06 6.67 -10.39
CA VAL A 230 -5.82 7.76 -9.79
C VAL A 230 -5.10 9.07 -10.07
N HIS A 231 -5.67 9.89 -10.94
CA HIS A 231 -5.09 11.15 -11.34
C HIS A 231 -5.81 12.32 -10.65
N PHE A 232 -5.15 12.89 -9.67
CA PHE A 232 -5.57 14.13 -9.03
C PHE A 232 -5.14 15.30 -9.91
N ILE A 233 -6.10 16.09 -10.38
CA ILE A 233 -5.85 17.23 -11.26
C ILE A 233 -6.14 18.51 -10.49
N SER A 234 -5.12 19.33 -10.33
CA SER A 234 -5.22 20.59 -9.60
C SER A 234 -5.76 21.72 -10.47
N LYS A 235 -6.37 22.74 -9.82
CA LYS A 235 -6.85 23.96 -10.49
C LYS A 235 -5.69 24.75 -11.07
N SER A 236 -5.73 25.06 -12.37
CA SER A 236 -4.77 25.95 -13.01
C SER A 236 -4.85 27.37 -12.38
N PRO A 237 -3.72 28.02 -12.10
CA PRO A 237 -3.74 29.41 -11.62
C PRO A 237 -4.27 30.41 -12.64
N ILE A 238 -4.16 30.11 -13.93
CA ILE A 238 -4.61 30.99 -15.02
C ILE A 238 -6.12 30.88 -15.21
N ASP A 239 -6.66 29.64 -15.11
CA ASP A 239 -8.08 29.38 -15.38
C ASP A 239 -8.93 29.57 -14.12
N PHE A 240 -8.35 29.41 -12.94
CA PHE A 240 -9.02 29.56 -11.64
C PHE A 240 -8.23 30.52 -10.73
N PRO A 241 -8.12 31.81 -11.08
CA PRO A 241 -7.55 32.82 -10.19
C PRO A 241 -8.48 33.04 -8.99
N GLY A 242 -7.97 33.65 -7.92
CA GLY A 242 -8.71 33.97 -6.71
C GLY A 242 -8.11 33.31 -5.47
N THR A 243 -8.70 33.65 -4.32
CA THR A 243 -8.26 33.14 -3.02
C THR A 243 -9.37 32.31 -2.40
N THR A 244 -8.98 31.19 -1.80
CA THR A 244 -9.89 30.35 -1.01
C THR A 244 -9.22 30.04 0.32
N VAL A 245 -9.95 30.25 1.42
CA VAL A 245 -9.54 29.88 2.77
C VAL A 245 -10.60 28.93 3.35
N GLU A 246 -10.15 27.84 3.92
CA GLU A 246 -10.99 26.85 4.60
C GLU A 246 -10.48 26.64 6.01
N LEU A 247 -11.36 26.75 6.99
CA LEU A 247 -11.15 26.38 8.39
C LEU A 247 -11.97 25.14 8.69
N MET A 248 -11.43 24.20 9.43
CA MET A 248 -12.16 23.02 9.89
C MET A 248 -11.93 22.73 11.36
N GLY A 249 -12.93 22.12 11.99
CA GLY A 249 -12.88 21.63 13.36
C GLY A 249 -13.88 20.50 13.57
N GLY A 250 -13.58 19.58 14.49
CA GLY A 250 -14.46 18.45 14.68
C GLY A 250 -14.06 17.50 15.81
N GLU A 251 -14.70 16.35 15.82
CA GLU A 251 -14.42 15.25 16.77
C GLU A 251 -12.95 14.83 16.73
N MET A 252 -12.48 14.16 17.76
CA MET A 252 -11.09 13.73 17.97
C MET A 252 -10.10 14.90 17.89
N SER A 253 -10.46 16.04 18.51
CA SER A 253 -9.63 17.26 18.48
C SER A 253 -9.15 17.65 17.08
N THR A 254 -9.90 17.27 16.03
CA THR A 254 -9.56 17.58 14.65
C THR A 254 -9.71 19.08 14.40
N TRP A 255 -8.67 19.69 13.86
CA TRP A 255 -8.73 21.04 13.34
C TRP A 255 -7.79 21.23 12.16
N GLY A 256 -8.02 22.25 11.37
CA GLY A 256 -7.16 22.59 10.27
C GLY A 256 -7.49 23.90 9.59
N ILE A 257 -6.48 24.38 8.88
CA ILE A 257 -6.59 25.51 7.96
C ILE A 257 -6.04 25.10 6.62
N SER A 258 -6.74 25.48 5.56
CA SER A 258 -6.28 25.32 4.18
C SER A 258 -6.42 26.66 3.46
N THR A 259 -5.43 26.99 2.66
CA THR A 259 -5.41 28.26 1.91
C THR A 259 -4.94 28.00 0.48
N ARG A 260 -5.61 28.61 -0.47
CA ARG A 260 -5.21 28.66 -1.88
C ARG A 260 -5.26 30.12 -2.34
N VAL A 261 -4.14 30.61 -2.86
CA VAL A 261 -4.05 31.94 -3.50
C VAL A 261 -3.54 31.74 -4.91
N ALA A 262 -4.27 32.24 -5.89
CA ALA A 262 -3.88 32.16 -7.29
C ALA A 262 -4.12 33.49 -8.01
N ALA A 263 -3.18 33.85 -8.83
CA ALA A 263 -3.26 35.07 -9.64
C ALA A 263 -2.77 34.80 -11.07
N ALA A 264 -3.35 35.49 -12.02
CA ALA A 264 -2.96 35.45 -13.42
C ALA A 264 -2.73 36.83 -13.99
N SER A 265 -1.81 36.95 -14.96
CA SER A 265 -1.63 38.15 -15.73
C SER A 265 -2.89 38.48 -16.54
N LYS A 266 -3.13 39.77 -16.81
CA LYS A 266 -4.30 40.22 -17.60
C LYS A 266 -4.39 39.55 -18.99
N ASN A 267 -3.27 39.27 -19.59
CA ASN A 267 -3.19 38.60 -20.90
C ASN A 267 -3.26 37.05 -20.78
N LYS A 268 -3.47 36.49 -19.58
CA LYS A 268 -3.57 35.04 -19.27
C LYS A 268 -2.40 34.20 -19.74
N LYS A 269 -1.22 34.81 -19.93
CA LYS A 269 -0.01 34.11 -20.35
C LYS A 269 0.81 33.57 -19.16
N ILE A 270 0.67 34.17 -17.99
CA ILE A 270 1.42 33.76 -16.80
C ILE A 270 0.44 33.73 -15.62
N GLY A 271 0.49 32.68 -14.86
CA GLY A 271 -0.23 32.56 -13.60
C GLY A 271 0.60 31.83 -12.55
N PHE A 272 0.41 32.21 -11.31
CA PHE A 272 1.00 31.48 -10.19
C PHE A 272 -0.05 31.15 -9.15
N LYS A 273 0.17 30.06 -8.43
CA LYS A 273 -0.61 29.72 -7.23
C LYS A 273 0.28 29.23 -6.12
N ILE A 274 -0.17 29.47 -4.91
CA ILE A 274 0.32 28.84 -3.70
C ILE A 274 -0.88 28.20 -3.01
N ASN A 275 -0.77 26.95 -2.62
CA ASN A 275 -1.70 26.31 -1.72
C ASN A 275 -0.95 25.76 -0.51
N ALA A 276 -1.54 25.91 0.66
CA ALA A 276 -0.98 25.45 1.91
C ALA A 276 -2.07 24.91 2.81
N HIS A 277 -1.73 23.96 3.64
CA HIS A 277 -2.60 23.54 4.72
C HIS A 277 -1.79 23.11 5.95
N ASN A 278 -2.44 23.23 7.10
CA ASN A 278 -2.02 22.61 8.34
C ASN A 278 -3.24 21.94 8.95
N LYS A 279 -3.16 20.65 9.17
CA LYS A 279 -4.24 19.81 9.70
C LYS A 279 -3.69 18.94 10.79
N ARG A 280 -4.46 18.75 11.84
CA ARG A 280 -4.14 17.76 12.89
C ARG A 280 -5.42 17.24 13.56
N GLY A 281 -5.29 16.17 14.30
CA GLY A 281 -6.38 15.59 15.07
C GLY A 281 -5.89 14.44 15.91
N GLY A 282 -6.76 13.91 16.74
CA GLY A 282 -6.50 12.69 17.50
C GLY A 282 -6.40 11.46 16.61
N GLU A 283 -5.66 10.49 17.07
CA GLU A 283 -5.54 9.17 16.43
C GLU A 283 -6.64 8.23 16.92
N PHE A 284 -6.92 7.18 16.16
CA PHE A 284 -7.77 6.11 16.63
C PHE A 284 -7.08 5.29 17.70
N VAL A 285 -7.78 5.04 18.80
CA VAL A 285 -7.22 4.34 19.95
C VAL A 285 -7.13 2.83 19.64
N LEU A 286 -5.98 2.23 19.97
CA LEU A 286 -5.80 0.80 20.05
C LEU A 286 -6.36 0.32 21.39
N ASP A 287 -7.46 -0.41 21.40
CA ASP A 287 -8.01 -0.94 22.63
C ASP A 287 -7.15 -2.08 23.20
N GLY A 288 -6.41 -1.77 24.26
CA GLY A 288 -5.59 -2.73 25.00
C GLY A 288 -6.35 -3.79 25.76
N SER A 289 -7.66 -3.62 25.95
CA SER A 289 -8.54 -4.57 26.68
C SER A 289 -9.06 -5.69 25.80
N GLU A 290 -8.93 -5.60 24.51
CA GLU A 290 -9.32 -6.65 23.58
C GLU A 290 -8.35 -7.82 23.61
N GLY A 291 -8.43 -8.50 24.74
CA GLY A 291 -7.69 -9.69 25.02
C GLY A 291 -8.28 -10.83 24.32
N THR A 292 -8.28 -11.02 23.17
CA THR A 292 -8.34 -12.37 22.76
C THR A 292 -7.05 -12.86 22.35
N THR A 293 -6.92 -13.94 22.12
CA THR A 293 -5.87 -14.55 21.40
C THR A 293 -4.68 -13.66 21.25
N SER A 294 -4.85 -12.47 21.65
CA SER A 294 -3.92 -11.43 21.62
C SER A 294 -4.33 -10.39 22.60
N ALA A 295 -4.07 -10.59 23.88
CA ALA A 295 -4.12 -9.44 24.77
C ALA A 295 -3.84 -8.19 23.94
N GLY A 296 -4.81 -7.37 23.70
CA GLY A 296 -4.89 -6.33 22.68
C GLY A 296 -3.58 -5.96 22.04
N ILE A 297 -3.55 -5.58 20.80
CA ILE A 297 -2.33 -5.24 20.06
C ILE A 297 -1.43 -4.36 20.88
N PHE A 298 -2.04 -3.41 21.58
CA PHE A 298 -1.35 -2.49 22.47
C PHE A 298 -0.57 -3.22 23.57
N THR A 299 -1.17 -4.17 24.26
CA THR A 299 -0.49 -4.94 25.32
C THR A 299 0.61 -5.82 24.74
N ARG A 300 0.43 -6.38 23.56
CA ARG A 300 1.47 -7.10 22.84
C ARG A 300 2.60 -6.18 22.40
N GLN A 301 2.27 -5.03 21.88
CA GLN A 301 3.26 -4.05 21.43
C GLN A 301 4.01 -3.46 22.60
N THR A 302 3.33 -3.00 23.63
CA THR A 302 4.00 -2.49 24.83
C THR A 302 4.81 -3.56 25.54
N SER A 303 4.40 -4.82 25.55
CA SER A 303 5.22 -5.89 26.11
C SER A 303 6.37 -6.28 25.19
N ARG A 304 6.20 -6.25 23.88
CA ARG A 304 7.30 -6.39 22.89
C ARG A 304 8.29 -5.25 23.00
N PHE A 305 7.83 -4.02 23.04
CA PHE A 305 8.68 -2.85 23.22
C PHE A 305 9.40 -2.89 24.57
N ARG A 306 8.75 -3.37 25.62
CA ARG A 306 9.38 -3.58 26.92
C ARG A 306 10.46 -4.65 26.92
N THR A 307 10.25 -5.75 26.17
CA THR A 307 11.24 -6.84 26.07
C THR A 307 12.34 -6.53 25.08
N SER A 308 12.09 -5.66 24.12
CA SER A 308 13.09 -5.18 23.15
C SER A 308 13.87 -3.98 23.67
N ILE A 309 13.36 -3.28 24.69
CA ILE A 309 14.08 -2.23 25.41
C ILE A 309 15.07 -2.90 26.34
N VAL A 310 16.22 -3.05 25.82
CA VAL A 310 17.33 -3.53 26.61
C VAL A 310 17.92 -2.34 27.32
N ASP A 311 17.93 -2.42 28.64
CA ASP A 311 18.75 -1.55 29.46
C ASP A 311 20.21 -1.82 29.13
N PRO A 312 20.95 -0.88 28.51
CA PRO A 312 22.34 -1.08 28.15
C PRO A 312 23.23 -1.28 29.38
N THR A 313 22.72 -1.04 30.59
CA THR A 313 23.44 -1.28 31.85
C THR A 313 23.27 -2.71 32.36
N VAL A 314 22.38 -3.51 31.79
CA VAL A 314 22.16 -4.91 32.16
C VAL A 314 22.98 -5.82 31.23
N ALA A 315 23.98 -6.48 31.79
CA ALA A 315 24.72 -7.52 31.09
C ALA A 315 23.72 -8.57 30.55
N ASN A 316 23.78 -8.89 29.27
CA ASN A 316 22.85 -9.75 28.51
C ASN A 316 21.52 -9.12 28.11
N GLY A 317 21.29 -7.85 28.39
CA GLY A 317 20.17 -7.12 27.86
C GLY A 317 20.36 -6.65 26.42
N VAL A 318 21.31 -7.14 25.69
CA VAL A 318 21.73 -6.61 24.41
C VAL A 318 21.09 -7.33 23.27
N VAL A 319 20.37 -6.60 22.49
CA VAL A 319 19.66 -7.08 21.30
C VAL A 319 20.59 -7.30 20.11
N SER A 320 21.80 -6.81 20.14
CA SER A 320 22.80 -6.99 19.09
C SER A 320 24.15 -7.19 19.72
N ALA A 321 24.90 -8.14 19.22
CA ALA A 321 26.31 -8.33 19.61
C ALA A 321 27.18 -7.09 19.33
N ASP A 322 26.72 -6.22 18.42
CA ASP A 322 27.34 -4.95 18.10
C ASP A 322 26.61 -3.77 18.77
N GLN A 323 26.90 -3.57 20.05
CA GLN A 323 26.34 -2.44 20.81
C GLN A 323 26.82 -1.08 20.34
N SER A 324 27.92 -1.00 19.59
CA SER A 324 28.38 0.27 19.00
C SER A 324 27.42 0.78 17.94
N LYS A 325 26.57 -0.11 17.40
CA LYS A 325 25.42 0.17 16.55
C LYS A 325 24.13 0.24 17.36
N ALA A 326 24.19 0.37 18.67
CA ALA A 326 23.05 0.41 19.55
C ALA A 326 22.09 1.50 19.08
N LYS A 327 21.02 1.06 18.46
CA LYS A 327 19.89 1.86 18.07
C LYS A 327 19.33 2.49 19.34
N VAL A 328 18.88 3.73 19.24
CA VAL A 328 18.20 4.38 20.36
C VAL A 328 16.95 3.58 20.67
N LEU A 329 16.99 2.81 21.73
CA LEU A 329 15.84 2.04 22.19
C LEU A 329 14.82 2.98 22.82
N LEU A 330 13.54 2.75 22.51
CA LEU A 330 12.46 3.54 23.06
C LEU A 330 12.12 3.06 24.46
N SER A 331 11.96 3.99 25.36
CA SER A 331 11.36 3.75 26.66
C SER A 331 9.83 3.66 26.56
N LYS A 332 9.18 3.15 27.62
CA LYS A 332 7.70 3.22 27.70
C LYS A 332 7.21 4.68 27.58
N ALA A 333 7.95 5.62 28.19
CA ALA A 333 7.61 7.04 28.12
C ALA A 333 7.74 7.62 26.70
N ASP A 334 8.59 7.06 25.85
CA ASP A 334 8.65 7.46 24.44
C ASP A 334 7.46 6.91 23.62
N LEU A 335 6.88 5.81 24.08
CA LEU A 335 5.77 5.13 23.44
C LEU A 335 4.41 5.61 23.94
N ASP A 336 4.35 6.11 25.13
CA ASP A 336 3.17 6.59 25.85
C ASP A 336 3.62 7.84 26.65
N PRO A 337 3.84 8.95 25.95
CA PRO A 337 4.44 10.15 26.56
C PRO A 337 3.53 10.86 27.56
N ASP A 338 2.23 10.67 27.49
CA ASP A 338 1.26 11.24 28.44
C ASP A 338 0.86 10.28 29.56
N GLY A 339 1.29 9.01 29.46
CA GLY A 339 1.05 7.99 30.48
C GLY A 339 -0.38 7.49 30.60
N ASP A 340 -1.20 7.72 29.57
CA ASP A 340 -2.62 7.36 29.55
C ASP A 340 -2.87 5.85 29.31
N GLY A 341 -1.83 5.11 28.99
CA GLY A 341 -1.86 3.68 28.71
C GLY A 341 -2.05 3.35 27.23
N ASN A 342 -2.26 4.31 26.38
CA ASN A 342 -2.36 4.15 24.94
C ASN A 342 -1.01 4.27 24.26
N MET A 343 -0.89 3.64 23.09
CA MET A 343 0.38 3.69 22.38
C MET A 343 0.56 5.01 21.66
N MET A 344 1.58 5.70 22.05
CA MET A 344 2.43 6.56 21.30
C MET A 344 1.92 7.76 20.60
N GLN A 345 0.75 7.83 20.09
CA GLN A 345 0.36 9.00 19.35
C GLN A 345 -1.12 9.21 19.37
N ASP A 346 -1.51 10.05 20.31
CA ASP A 346 -2.87 10.51 20.41
C ASP A 346 -3.24 11.47 19.30
N PHE A 347 -2.28 11.89 18.48
CA PHE A 347 -2.52 12.85 17.41
C PHE A 347 -1.74 12.53 16.14
N TRP A 348 -2.32 12.89 15.03
CA TRP A 348 -1.66 12.99 13.73
C TRP A 348 -1.53 14.45 13.32
N SER A 349 -0.55 14.75 12.49
CA SER A 349 -0.39 16.07 11.87
C SER A 349 0.01 15.97 10.41
N ASN A 350 -0.48 16.90 9.60
CA ASN A 350 -0.13 17.03 8.19
C ASN A 350 -0.07 18.50 7.82
N SER A 351 1.07 18.97 7.35
CA SER A 351 1.31 20.35 6.93
C SER A 351 1.95 20.34 5.55
N ALA A 352 1.38 21.06 4.60
CA ALA A 352 1.96 21.15 3.27
C ALA A 352 1.90 22.57 2.74
N ILE A 353 2.89 22.90 1.90
CA ILE A 353 2.90 24.09 1.07
C ILE A 353 3.36 23.71 -0.34
N ASN A 354 2.60 24.12 -1.35
CA ASN A 354 2.87 23.83 -2.74
C ASN A 354 2.76 25.13 -3.56
N GLY A 355 3.70 25.34 -4.48
CA GLY A 355 3.73 26.45 -5.41
C GLY A 355 3.67 25.96 -6.86
N THR A 356 2.99 26.72 -7.73
CA THR A 356 2.94 26.43 -9.17
C THR A 356 3.04 27.73 -9.95
N LEU A 357 3.94 27.76 -10.91
CA LEU A 357 4.02 28.78 -11.95
C LEU A 357 3.61 28.14 -13.29
N GLU A 358 2.59 28.68 -13.91
CA GLU A 358 2.11 28.26 -15.22
C GLU A 358 2.34 29.37 -16.23
N MET A 359 2.93 29.05 -17.38
CA MET A 359 3.18 29.96 -18.48
C MET A 359 2.58 29.41 -19.76
N ARG A 360 1.87 30.25 -20.50
CA ARG A 360 1.29 29.98 -21.83
C ARG A 360 1.83 30.99 -22.83
N PRO A 361 3.07 30.83 -23.34
CA PRO A 361 3.66 31.78 -24.29
C PRO A 361 2.87 31.89 -25.59
N SER A 362 2.30 30.78 -26.05
CA SER A 362 1.41 30.65 -27.21
C SER A 362 0.21 29.76 -26.88
N GLY A 363 -0.79 29.71 -27.75
CA GLY A 363 -2.00 28.90 -27.55
C GLY A 363 -1.75 27.40 -27.46
N ASP A 364 -0.68 26.93 -28.11
CA ASP A 364 -0.27 25.51 -28.15
C ASP A 364 0.87 25.16 -27.18
N THR A 365 1.37 26.15 -26.41
CA THR A 365 2.50 25.94 -25.50
C THR A 365 2.12 26.23 -24.05
N LYS A 366 2.31 25.24 -23.20
CA LYS A 366 2.14 25.32 -21.76
C LYS A 366 3.39 24.85 -21.05
N VAL A 367 3.93 25.67 -20.17
CA VAL A 367 5.06 25.36 -19.30
C VAL A 367 4.62 25.46 -17.87
N VAL A 368 4.92 24.46 -17.07
CA VAL A 368 4.58 24.41 -15.64
C VAL A 368 5.84 24.12 -14.84
N LEU A 369 6.12 24.99 -13.87
CA LEU A 369 7.11 24.74 -12.83
C LEU A 369 6.36 24.65 -11.50
N ALA A 370 6.55 23.58 -10.79
CA ALA A 370 5.87 23.37 -9.53
C ALA A 370 6.81 22.72 -8.50
N GLY A 371 6.54 22.97 -7.23
CA GLY A 371 7.30 22.36 -6.15
C GLY A 371 6.58 22.57 -4.82
N GLY A 372 7.02 21.83 -3.82
CA GLY A 372 6.42 21.92 -2.52
C GLY A 372 7.09 21.07 -1.47
N MET A 373 6.56 21.16 -0.26
CA MET A 373 6.95 20.32 0.86
C MET A 373 5.73 19.87 1.64
N ASN A 374 5.85 18.72 2.26
CA ASN A 374 4.87 18.17 3.18
C ASN A 374 5.60 17.63 4.42
N ALA A 375 5.15 18.03 5.60
CA ALA A 375 5.59 17.47 6.87
C ALA A 375 4.42 16.71 7.50
N ASN A 376 4.65 15.46 7.84
CA ASN A 376 3.62 14.60 8.42
C ASN A 376 4.13 13.85 9.65
N SER A 377 3.19 13.55 10.53
CA SER A 377 3.37 12.65 11.67
C SER A 377 2.13 11.78 11.78
N SER A 378 2.30 10.47 11.70
CA SER A 378 1.18 9.52 11.71
C SER A 378 1.63 8.11 12.08
N VAL A 379 0.69 7.32 12.58
CA VAL A 379 0.86 5.87 12.72
C VAL A 379 0.72 5.20 11.35
N PHE A 380 1.55 4.23 11.08
CA PHE A 380 1.46 3.43 9.85
C PHE A 380 1.36 1.93 10.16
N TYR A 381 0.75 1.21 9.22
CA TYR A 381 0.63 -0.24 9.23
C TYR A 381 1.05 -0.78 7.87
N ASN A 382 1.88 -1.81 7.86
CA ASN A 382 2.31 -2.51 6.66
C ASN A 382 2.56 -4.00 6.95
N SER A 383 2.94 -4.79 5.95
CA SER A 383 3.18 -6.24 6.11
C SER A 383 4.29 -6.58 7.11
N GLN A 384 5.22 -5.66 7.37
CA GLN A 384 6.28 -5.83 8.34
C GLN A 384 5.84 -5.47 9.78
N GLY A 385 4.69 -4.82 9.94
CA GLY A 385 4.14 -4.45 11.23
C GLY A 385 3.59 -3.03 11.28
N GLU A 386 3.55 -2.50 12.47
CA GLU A 386 3.13 -1.13 12.76
C GLU A 386 4.30 -0.26 13.16
N GLY A 387 4.10 1.04 13.08
CA GLY A 387 5.10 2.00 13.53
C GLY A 387 4.58 3.43 13.47
N LEU A 388 5.44 4.35 13.86
CA LEU A 388 5.25 5.78 13.76
C LEU A 388 6.18 6.34 12.70
N SER A 389 5.65 7.21 11.85
CA SER A 389 6.42 7.93 10.85
C SER A 389 6.30 9.42 11.08
N GLN A 390 7.44 10.09 11.22
CA GLN A 390 7.56 11.54 11.14
C GLN A 390 8.50 11.85 9.99
N SER A 391 8.02 12.47 8.94
CA SER A 391 8.86 12.72 7.78
C SER A 391 8.55 14.06 7.11
N ILE A 392 9.51 14.58 6.37
CA ILE A 392 9.33 15.74 5.52
C ILE A 392 9.59 15.31 4.08
N ALA A 393 8.59 15.47 3.24
CA ALA A 393 8.70 15.23 1.81
C ALA A 393 8.89 16.54 1.06
N TYR A 394 9.83 16.57 0.13
CA TYR A 394 10.07 17.67 -0.79
C TYR A 394 9.87 17.18 -2.22
N TRP A 395 9.40 18.06 -3.07
CA TRP A 395 9.27 17.71 -4.48
C TRP A 395 9.42 18.93 -5.39
N GLY A 396 9.83 18.66 -6.63
CA GLY A 396 9.89 19.64 -7.69
C GLY A 396 9.53 19.02 -9.02
N GLN A 397 8.90 19.78 -9.91
CA GLN A 397 8.47 19.33 -11.23
C GLN A 397 8.64 20.44 -12.26
N ALA A 398 9.14 20.09 -13.44
CA ALA A 398 9.10 20.90 -14.63
C ALA A 398 8.38 20.13 -15.73
N ARG A 399 7.41 20.79 -16.41
CA ARG A 399 6.62 20.18 -17.48
C ARG A 399 6.43 21.15 -18.62
N VAL A 400 6.55 20.62 -19.84
CA VAL A 400 6.33 21.36 -21.09
C VAL A 400 5.37 20.58 -21.96
N GLN A 401 4.38 21.27 -22.50
CA GLN A 401 3.48 20.79 -23.53
C GLN A 401 3.56 21.75 -24.70
N LYS A 402 3.80 21.25 -25.93
CA LYS A 402 3.82 22.08 -27.14
C LYS A 402 3.32 21.27 -28.32
N GLY A 403 2.13 21.61 -28.82
CA GLY A 403 1.46 20.80 -29.84
C GLY A 403 1.32 19.33 -29.34
N GLY A 404 1.85 18.37 -30.09
CA GLY A 404 1.85 16.95 -29.70
C GLY A 404 2.92 16.57 -28.68
N LEU A 405 3.90 17.44 -28.41
CA LEU A 405 4.99 17.15 -27.47
C LEU A 405 4.54 17.33 -26.03
N PHE A 406 4.80 16.33 -25.18
CA PHE A 406 4.76 16.40 -23.73
C PHE A 406 6.12 15.96 -23.18
N ALA A 407 6.71 16.76 -22.32
CA ALA A 407 7.93 16.40 -21.61
C ALA A 407 7.83 16.85 -20.15
N GLN A 408 8.32 16.01 -19.25
CA GLN A 408 8.42 16.36 -17.83
C GLN A 408 9.62 15.72 -17.17
N VAL A 409 10.05 16.35 -16.10
CA VAL A 409 10.93 15.78 -15.10
C VAL A 409 10.40 16.16 -13.72
N PHE A 410 10.46 15.22 -12.78
CA PHE A 410 10.17 15.52 -11.40
C PHE A 410 11.19 14.84 -10.48
N TYR A 411 11.31 15.41 -9.29
CA TYR A 411 12.08 14.91 -8.18
C TYR A 411 11.21 14.84 -6.94
N ASN A 412 11.16 13.69 -6.30
CA ASN A 412 10.58 13.48 -4.98
C ASN A 412 11.69 13.12 -4.01
N TYR A 413 11.67 13.71 -2.83
CA TYR A 413 12.58 13.38 -1.73
C TYR A 413 11.81 13.28 -0.43
N ASN A 414 12.07 12.25 0.35
CA ASN A 414 11.50 12.05 1.67
C ASN A 414 12.63 11.96 2.69
N ASP A 415 12.65 12.92 3.60
CA ASP A 415 13.56 12.97 4.74
C ASP A 415 12.88 12.29 5.93
N GLY A 416 13.30 11.08 6.23
CA GLY A 416 12.92 10.30 7.41
C GLY A 416 13.96 10.36 8.53
N GLY A 417 14.72 11.45 8.63
CA GLY A 417 15.68 11.70 9.69
C GLY A 417 17.10 11.25 9.37
N SER A 418 17.93 11.26 10.39
CA SER A 418 19.32 10.78 10.36
C SER A 418 19.58 9.84 11.54
N PRO A 419 20.72 9.12 11.59
CA PRO A 419 21.06 8.28 12.74
C PRO A 419 21.05 9.03 14.07
N GLU A 420 21.42 10.33 14.08
CA GLU A 420 21.38 11.19 15.25
C GLU A 420 19.97 11.69 15.60
N ARG A 421 19.06 11.67 14.63
CA ARG A 421 17.69 12.11 14.77
C ARG A 421 16.75 11.22 13.97
N PRO A 422 16.62 9.94 14.36
CA PRO A 422 15.77 8.98 13.67
C PRO A 422 14.31 9.32 13.90
N THR A 423 13.50 9.20 12.84
CA THR A 423 12.09 9.60 12.85
C THR A 423 11.13 8.45 12.53
N PHE A 424 11.66 7.29 12.16
CA PHE A 424 10.88 6.06 12.01
C PHE A 424 11.02 5.17 13.23
N LEU A 425 9.88 4.73 13.75
CA LEU A 425 9.80 3.71 14.79
C LEU A 425 9.15 2.46 14.21
N TYR A 426 9.84 1.34 14.32
CA TYR A 426 9.27 0.03 14.01
C TYR A 426 8.76 -0.68 15.27
N GLN A 427 7.86 -1.65 15.09
CA GLN A 427 7.35 -2.49 16.17
C GLN A 427 8.42 -3.22 17.01
N THR A 428 9.63 -3.34 16.50
CA THR A 428 10.77 -3.86 17.23
C THR A 428 11.26 -2.93 18.34
N GLY A 429 10.69 -1.71 18.45
CA GLY A 429 11.16 -0.67 19.34
C GLY A 429 12.37 0.09 18.80
N ASN A 430 12.88 -0.28 17.62
CA ASN A 430 14.01 0.42 17.01
C ASN A 430 13.55 1.69 16.32
N ARG A 431 14.21 2.80 16.62
CA ARG A 431 14.15 4.00 15.78
C ARG A 431 15.10 3.84 14.60
N THR A 432 14.62 4.14 13.42
CA THR A 432 15.41 4.13 12.19
C THR A 432 15.30 5.46 11.47
N ALA A 433 16.33 5.78 10.70
CA ALA A 433 16.33 6.88 9.76
C ALA A 433 16.29 6.31 8.35
N ILE A 434 15.44 6.88 7.51
CA ILE A 434 15.29 6.44 6.12
C ILE A 434 15.11 7.66 5.23
N GLU A 435 16.10 7.97 4.42
CA GLU A 435 15.96 8.94 3.34
C GLU A 435 15.62 8.23 2.04
N ARG A 436 14.73 8.80 1.23
CA ARG A 436 14.37 8.27 -0.08
C ARG A 436 14.29 9.36 -1.12
N SER A 437 14.74 9.05 -2.32
CA SER A 437 14.70 9.95 -3.44
C SER A 437 14.19 9.24 -4.70
N GLN A 438 13.55 10.00 -5.58
CA GLN A 438 13.12 9.52 -6.90
C GLN A 438 13.25 10.64 -7.90
N VAL A 439 13.93 10.35 -9.02
CA VAL A 439 13.91 11.18 -10.22
C VAL A 439 13.15 10.42 -11.29
N GLU A 440 12.23 11.09 -11.97
CA GLU A 440 11.58 10.51 -13.14
C GLU A 440 11.55 11.56 -14.28
N GLY A 441 12.04 11.16 -15.42
CA GLY A 441 11.97 11.92 -16.68
C GLY A 441 11.07 11.21 -17.67
N GLN A 442 10.23 11.96 -18.37
CA GLN A 442 9.33 11.43 -19.38
C GLN A 442 9.28 12.35 -20.60
N ILE A 443 9.25 11.75 -21.77
CA ILE A 443 8.97 12.43 -23.04
C ILE A 443 7.93 11.63 -23.83
N GLN A 444 7.00 12.34 -24.46
CA GLN A 444 5.95 11.75 -25.28
C GLN A 444 5.65 12.66 -26.46
N TYR A 445 5.32 12.07 -27.58
CA TYR A 445 4.85 12.78 -28.76
C TYR A 445 3.59 12.17 -29.33
N ASN A 446 2.56 13.00 -29.51
CA ASN A 446 1.27 12.63 -30.09
C ASN A 446 1.15 13.20 -31.48
N PHE A 447 0.72 12.39 -32.45
CA PHE A 447 0.45 12.83 -33.81
C PHE A 447 -0.64 11.98 -34.45
N ASN A 448 -1.31 12.55 -35.47
CA ASN A 448 -2.36 11.88 -36.22
C ASN A 448 -1.89 11.51 -37.61
N LEU A 449 -2.28 10.35 -38.09
CA LEU A 449 -2.11 9.88 -39.47
C LEU A 449 -3.48 9.77 -40.16
N GLU A 450 -4.01 10.91 -40.61
CA GLU A 450 -5.34 11.03 -41.23
C GLU A 450 -5.56 10.03 -42.38
N LYS A 451 -4.52 9.80 -43.20
CA LYS A 451 -4.59 8.91 -44.36
C LYS A 451 -4.60 7.42 -44.03
N PHE A 452 -4.29 7.06 -42.80
CA PHE A 452 -4.23 5.67 -42.35
C PHE A 452 -5.23 5.43 -41.21
N LEU A 453 -6.49 5.17 -41.55
CA LEU A 453 -7.57 4.93 -40.62
C LEU A 453 -7.71 6.02 -39.53
N ASN A 454 -7.39 7.26 -39.89
CA ASN A 454 -7.35 8.39 -38.96
C ASN A 454 -6.62 8.05 -37.65
N ALA A 455 -5.44 7.38 -37.78
CA ALA A 455 -4.75 6.80 -36.66
C ALA A 455 -4.12 7.88 -35.76
N ASP A 456 -4.55 7.93 -34.50
CA ASP A 456 -3.90 8.72 -33.46
C ASP A 456 -2.77 7.92 -32.82
N ILE A 457 -1.55 8.40 -32.96
CA ILE A 457 -0.34 7.73 -32.49
C ILE A 457 0.28 8.50 -31.34
N THR A 458 0.63 7.78 -30.29
CA THR A 458 1.40 8.23 -29.14
C THR A 458 2.66 7.40 -29.04
N VAL A 459 3.84 8.03 -29.02
CA VAL A 459 5.12 7.39 -28.73
C VAL A 459 5.77 8.07 -27.56
N GLY A 460 6.44 7.32 -26.70
CA GLY A 460 7.10 7.91 -25.55
C GLY A 460 8.16 7.02 -24.92
N ALA A 461 8.94 7.64 -24.06
CA ALA A 461 9.92 6.99 -23.22
C ALA A 461 9.97 7.64 -21.85
N ASP A 462 10.35 6.87 -20.86
CA ASP A 462 10.57 7.37 -19.51
C ASP A 462 11.76 6.67 -18.85
N TYR A 463 12.34 7.37 -17.89
CA TYR A 463 13.41 6.86 -17.05
C TYR A 463 13.07 7.19 -15.60
N ARG A 464 13.11 6.18 -14.75
CA ARG A 464 12.90 6.29 -13.31
C ARG A 464 14.14 5.81 -12.58
N GLN A 465 14.59 6.59 -11.62
CA GLN A 465 15.64 6.24 -10.68
C GLN A 465 15.11 6.46 -9.26
N ALA A 466 15.16 5.43 -8.42
CA ALA A 466 14.91 5.54 -6.99
C ALA A 466 16.20 5.22 -6.23
N GLY A 467 16.45 5.96 -5.17
CA GLY A 467 17.55 5.75 -4.24
C GLY A 467 17.04 5.84 -2.80
N SER A 468 17.61 5.05 -1.93
CA SER A 468 17.35 5.09 -0.50
C SER A 468 18.66 5.16 0.26
N ASN A 469 18.64 5.79 1.42
CA ASN A 469 19.72 5.68 2.42
C ASN A 469 19.05 5.28 3.72
N THR A 470 19.25 4.03 4.12
CA THR A 470 18.68 3.49 5.35
C THR A 470 19.72 3.37 6.47
N TYR A 471 20.92 3.87 6.23
CA TYR A 471 22.03 3.84 7.19
C TYR A 471 22.30 2.41 7.71
N ASN A 472 22.21 1.41 6.84
CA ASN A 472 22.29 -0.02 7.16
C ASN A 472 21.19 -0.53 8.13
N GLN A 473 20.15 0.25 8.40
CA GLN A 473 19.13 -0.09 9.39
C GLN A 473 17.95 -0.88 8.80
N VAL A 474 17.70 -0.73 7.51
CA VAL A 474 16.61 -1.42 6.80
C VAL A 474 17.14 -2.27 5.64
N TYR A 475 18.09 -1.75 4.88
CA TYR A 475 18.71 -2.51 3.77
C TYR A 475 19.96 -3.27 4.21
N GLY A 476 20.46 -3.04 5.42
CA GLY A 476 21.52 -3.83 6.05
C GLY A 476 22.70 -4.10 5.12
N ARG A 477 22.93 -5.38 4.81
CA ARG A 477 24.03 -5.82 3.91
C ARG A 477 23.84 -5.39 2.45
N ASN A 478 22.67 -4.93 2.06
CA ASN A 478 22.34 -4.49 0.70
C ASN A 478 22.48 -2.98 0.49
N GLU A 479 22.78 -2.17 1.54
CA GLU A 479 22.76 -0.70 1.51
C GLU A 479 23.60 -0.08 0.39
N GLU A 480 24.77 -0.63 0.09
CA GLU A 480 25.65 -0.11 -0.97
C GLU A 480 25.36 -0.68 -2.37
N ASN A 481 24.29 -1.51 -2.48
CA ASN A 481 23.97 -2.30 -3.66
C ASN A 481 22.46 -2.27 -3.97
N ASP A 482 21.81 -1.14 -3.68
CA ASP A 482 20.37 -0.94 -3.75
C ASP A 482 19.92 -0.05 -4.92
N ASP A 483 20.75 0.10 -5.94
CA ASP A 483 20.41 0.83 -7.16
C ASP A 483 19.14 0.32 -7.81
N TYR A 484 18.16 1.19 -8.03
CA TYR A 484 16.84 0.85 -8.57
C TYR A 484 16.48 1.78 -9.74
N ASN A 485 16.72 1.31 -10.97
CA ASN A 485 16.51 2.08 -12.19
C ASN A 485 15.62 1.31 -13.18
N ILE A 486 14.70 2.04 -13.82
CA ILE A 486 13.81 1.51 -14.86
C ILE A 486 13.88 2.43 -16.07
N LEU A 487 14.15 1.85 -17.25
CA LEU A 487 14.05 2.54 -18.54
C LEU A 487 12.92 1.91 -19.33
N GLY A 488 11.95 2.74 -19.73
CA GLY A 488 10.78 2.31 -20.49
C GLY A 488 10.62 3.03 -21.82
N ALA A 489 10.13 2.32 -22.83
CA ALA A 489 9.69 2.91 -24.09
C ALA A 489 8.33 2.32 -24.47
N TYR A 490 7.43 3.15 -25.00
CA TYR A 490 6.08 2.72 -25.34
C TYR A 490 5.55 3.39 -26.60
N ALA A 491 4.61 2.71 -27.23
CA ALA A 491 3.83 3.22 -28.33
C ALA A 491 2.37 2.81 -28.18
N GLN A 492 1.46 3.68 -28.57
CA GLN A 492 0.02 3.41 -28.71
C GLN A 492 -0.47 3.96 -30.03
N ALA A 493 -1.36 3.22 -30.68
CA ALA A 493 -2.10 3.67 -31.83
C ALA A 493 -3.59 3.40 -31.62
N SER A 494 -4.43 4.40 -31.94
CA SER A 494 -5.87 4.28 -31.97
C SER A 494 -6.33 4.46 -33.42
N PHE A 495 -7.04 3.47 -33.95
CA PHE A 495 -7.49 3.41 -35.35
C PHE A 495 -9.00 3.55 -35.40
N GLU A 496 -9.50 4.51 -36.15
CA GLU A 496 -10.93 4.61 -36.50
C GLU A 496 -11.26 3.64 -37.64
N LEU A 497 -11.66 2.39 -37.28
CA LEU A 497 -12.03 1.39 -38.27
C LEU A 497 -13.34 1.78 -39.01
N SER A 498 -14.22 2.51 -38.35
CA SER A 498 -15.43 3.15 -38.85
C SER A 498 -15.94 4.17 -37.81
N GLU A 499 -16.99 4.95 -38.15
CA GLU A 499 -17.65 5.85 -37.20
C GLU A 499 -18.10 5.18 -35.88
N ARG A 500 -18.29 3.85 -35.91
CA ARG A 500 -18.78 3.07 -34.76
C ARG A 500 -17.70 2.22 -34.10
N PHE A 501 -16.64 1.91 -34.79
CA PHE A 501 -15.61 1.01 -34.27
C PHE A 501 -14.23 1.70 -34.20
N GLU A 502 -13.66 1.68 -33.02
CA GLU A 502 -12.30 2.14 -32.75
C GLU A 502 -11.48 0.97 -32.20
N PHE A 503 -10.28 0.77 -32.73
CA PHE A 503 -9.34 -0.24 -32.27
C PHE A 503 -8.12 0.43 -31.71
N VAL A 504 -7.73 0.09 -30.48
CA VAL A 504 -6.55 0.62 -29.81
C VAL A 504 -5.55 -0.51 -29.59
N ALA A 505 -4.33 -0.29 -30.02
CA ALA A 505 -3.19 -1.16 -29.75
C ALA A 505 -2.06 -0.37 -29.08
N ALA A 506 -1.53 -0.90 -28.01
CA ALA A 506 -0.37 -0.31 -27.33
C ALA A 506 0.61 -1.40 -26.90
N GLY A 507 1.87 -1.02 -26.80
CA GLY A 507 2.92 -1.88 -26.27
C GLY A 507 3.98 -1.06 -25.57
N ARG A 508 4.52 -1.65 -24.52
CA ARG A 508 5.61 -1.06 -23.74
C ARG A 508 6.70 -2.10 -23.51
N PHE A 509 7.93 -1.67 -23.56
CA PHE A 509 9.12 -2.42 -23.21
C PHE A 509 9.82 -1.74 -22.04
N ASP A 510 10.18 -2.54 -21.00
CA ASP A 510 10.88 -2.07 -19.81
C ASP A 510 12.17 -2.86 -19.58
N ARG A 511 13.24 -2.14 -19.21
CA ARG A 511 14.51 -2.69 -18.77
C ARG A 511 14.79 -2.25 -17.34
N PHE A 512 15.23 -3.20 -16.51
CA PHE A 512 15.56 -3.02 -15.10
C PHE A 512 17.07 -3.20 -14.91
N ASN A 513 17.69 -2.47 -13.98
CA ASN A 513 19.09 -2.71 -13.60
C ASN A 513 19.23 -3.73 -12.46
N PHE A 514 18.17 -3.91 -11.67
CA PHE A 514 18.15 -4.74 -10.46
C PHE A 514 17.65 -6.17 -10.72
N LEU A 515 17.20 -6.46 -11.93
CA LEU A 515 16.77 -7.79 -12.38
C LEU A 515 17.45 -8.09 -13.72
N ASP A 516 17.95 -9.32 -13.86
CA ASP A 516 18.41 -9.80 -15.18
C ASP A 516 17.20 -10.23 -16.03
N ALA A 517 16.29 -9.28 -16.23
CA ALA A 517 15.04 -9.51 -16.94
C ALA A 517 14.56 -8.24 -17.66
N GLN A 518 13.74 -8.45 -18.67
CA GLN A 518 13.06 -7.43 -19.44
C GLN A 518 11.57 -7.73 -19.44
N ALA A 519 10.74 -6.70 -19.63
CA ALA A 519 9.31 -6.88 -19.64
C ALA A 519 8.66 -6.24 -20.87
N VAL A 520 7.59 -6.90 -21.34
CA VAL A 520 6.70 -6.38 -22.38
C VAL A 520 5.28 -6.32 -21.83
N SER A 521 4.65 -5.15 -21.99
CA SER A 521 3.29 -4.89 -21.52
C SER A 521 2.39 -4.49 -22.70
N PRO A 522 1.75 -5.45 -23.40
CA PRO A 522 0.81 -5.16 -24.48
C PRO A 522 -0.58 -4.77 -23.94
N ARG A 523 -1.27 -3.94 -24.70
CA ARG A 523 -2.67 -3.57 -24.52
C ARG A 523 -3.40 -3.57 -25.85
N LEU A 524 -4.58 -4.18 -25.88
CA LEU A 524 -5.48 -4.17 -27.02
C LEU A 524 -6.87 -3.77 -26.52
N ALA A 525 -7.59 -2.93 -27.26
CA ALA A 525 -8.98 -2.63 -26.96
C ALA A 525 -9.77 -2.41 -28.25
N LEU A 526 -11.01 -2.87 -28.23
CA LEU A 526 -12.03 -2.60 -29.25
C LEU A 526 -13.17 -1.84 -28.60
N VAL A 527 -13.48 -0.66 -29.11
CA VAL A 527 -14.57 0.19 -28.66
C VAL A 527 -15.65 0.20 -29.73
N TYR A 528 -16.88 -0.17 -29.37
CA TYR A 528 -18.03 -0.14 -30.22
C TYR A 528 -19.01 0.95 -29.76
N LYS A 529 -19.12 2.02 -30.52
CA LYS A 529 -20.03 3.16 -30.33
C LYS A 529 -21.37 2.81 -30.95
N ALA A 530 -22.23 2.09 -30.21
CA ALA A 530 -23.57 1.68 -30.71
C ALA A 530 -24.46 2.90 -31.02
N SER A 531 -24.31 3.97 -30.23
CA SER A 531 -24.88 5.30 -30.48
C SER A 531 -24.05 6.35 -29.75
N LYS A 532 -24.41 7.63 -29.85
CA LYS A 532 -23.78 8.72 -29.11
C LYS A 532 -23.86 8.54 -27.57
N ASN A 533 -24.81 7.73 -27.10
CA ASN A 533 -25.10 7.54 -25.69
C ASN A 533 -24.75 6.13 -25.18
N HIS A 534 -24.34 5.22 -26.05
CA HIS A 534 -24.12 3.82 -25.69
C HIS A 534 -22.84 3.27 -26.31
N THR A 535 -21.92 2.86 -25.47
CA THR A 535 -20.61 2.34 -25.86
C THR A 535 -20.32 1.02 -25.17
N PHE A 536 -19.86 0.05 -25.94
CA PHE A 536 -19.35 -1.23 -25.46
C PHE A 536 -17.84 -1.28 -25.72
N ARG A 537 -17.11 -1.95 -24.88
CA ARG A 537 -15.68 -2.18 -25.07
C ARG A 537 -15.28 -3.60 -24.67
N ALA A 538 -14.28 -4.12 -25.37
CA ALA A 538 -13.55 -5.31 -24.98
C ALA A 538 -12.06 -4.96 -24.92
N SER A 539 -11.37 -5.35 -23.85
CA SER A 539 -9.93 -5.06 -23.74
C SER A 539 -9.15 -6.23 -23.17
N TYR A 540 -7.91 -6.34 -23.63
CA TYR A 540 -6.86 -7.18 -23.08
C TYR A 540 -5.69 -6.29 -22.66
N ASN A 541 -5.24 -6.43 -21.43
CA ASN A 541 -4.10 -5.73 -20.90
C ASN A 541 -3.17 -6.73 -20.22
N GLN A 542 -1.86 -6.60 -20.45
CA GLN A 542 -0.84 -7.27 -19.67
C GLN A 542 0.09 -6.24 -19.06
N THR A 543 0.39 -6.40 -17.77
CA THR A 543 1.29 -5.50 -17.04
C THR A 543 2.35 -6.31 -16.34
N ALA A 544 3.59 -5.88 -16.47
CA ALA A 544 4.71 -6.35 -15.68
C ALA A 544 4.77 -5.60 -14.36
N ALA A 545 4.98 -6.30 -13.26
CA ALA A 545 5.17 -5.72 -11.93
C ALA A 545 6.45 -6.31 -11.31
N PRO A 546 7.58 -5.61 -11.42
CA PRO A 546 8.80 -5.99 -10.72
C PRO A 546 8.62 -5.78 -9.21
N PRO A 547 9.38 -6.48 -8.36
CA PRO A 547 9.45 -6.14 -6.94
C PRO A 547 9.95 -4.69 -6.78
N ASP A 548 9.43 -3.97 -5.81
CA ASP A 548 9.94 -2.65 -5.45
C ASP A 548 11.27 -2.74 -4.69
N ALA A 549 11.95 -1.60 -4.50
CA ALA A 549 13.26 -1.59 -3.88
C ALA A 549 13.23 -2.11 -2.43
N LEU A 550 12.17 -1.82 -1.68
CA LEU A 550 12.02 -2.33 -0.31
C LEU A 550 11.95 -3.87 -0.31
N VAL A 551 11.13 -4.45 -1.18
CA VAL A 551 10.98 -5.91 -1.33
C VAL A 551 12.28 -6.56 -1.80
N MET A 552 13.04 -5.86 -2.65
CA MET A 552 14.31 -6.38 -3.15
C MET A 552 15.40 -6.37 -2.07
N TYR A 553 15.55 -5.27 -1.34
CA TYR A 553 16.79 -5.00 -0.60
C TYR A 553 16.68 -5.05 0.91
N ILE A 554 15.47 -5.21 1.48
CA ILE A 554 15.27 -5.25 2.93
C ILE A 554 16.13 -6.35 3.58
N ASP A 555 16.83 -6.03 4.69
CA ASP A 555 17.74 -6.93 5.37
C ASP A 555 17.99 -6.46 6.81
N PHE A 556 17.13 -6.83 7.74
CA PHE A 556 17.28 -6.47 9.16
C PHE A 556 16.48 -7.40 10.09
N PRO A 557 16.81 -7.47 11.40
CA PRO A 557 16.03 -8.21 12.36
C PRO A 557 14.68 -7.52 12.61
N VAL A 558 13.56 -8.19 12.25
CA VAL A 558 12.20 -7.67 12.44
C VAL A 558 11.64 -7.97 13.82
N ALA A 559 12.17 -8.99 14.48
CA ALA A 559 11.85 -9.33 15.86
C ALA A 559 13.00 -10.08 16.50
N THR A 560 13.17 -9.89 17.82
CA THR A 560 14.18 -10.58 18.63
C THR A 560 13.48 -11.27 19.79
N PRO A 561 12.84 -12.42 19.57
CA PRO A 561 12.08 -13.14 20.60
C PRO A 561 12.96 -13.58 21.78
N ALA A 562 14.23 -13.86 21.55
CA ALA A 562 15.22 -14.21 22.57
C ALA A 562 16.50 -13.42 22.31
N PRO A 563 16.68 -12.24 22.96
CA PRO A 563 17.83 -11.37 22.77
C PRO A 563 19.16 -12.08 22.96
N GLY A 564 20.09 -11.92 22.00
CA GLY A 564 21.40 -12.57 22.00
C GLY A 564 21.41 -14.06 21.67
N LEU A 565 20.24 -14.66 21.44
CA LEU A 565 20.09 -16.08 21.13
C LEU A 565 19.34 -16.35 19.82
N PHE A 566 18.32 -15.55 19.51
CA PHE A 566 17.44 -15.81 18.38
C PHE A 566 16.82 -14.55 17.82
N ASP A 567 16.98 -14.34 16.51
CA ASP A 567 16.33 -13.28 15.77
C ASP A 567 15.42 -13.83 14.66
N VAL A 568 14.36 -13.09 14.38
CA VAL A 568 13.59 -13.22 13.15
C VAL A 568 14.15 -12.20 12.17
N TRP A 569 14.88 -12.70 11.18
CA TRP A 569 15.53 -11.88 10.17
C TRP A 569 14.61 -11.67 8.98
N LEU A 570 14.30 -10.40 8.69
CA LEU A 570 13.58 -10.04 7.49
C LEU A 570 14.56 -9.84 6.35
N LYS A 571 14.40 -10.63 5.28
CA LYS A 571 15.24 -10.57 4.10
C LYS A 571 14.45 -10.23 2.84
N GLY A 572 15.07 -9.46 1.96
CA GLY A 572 14.58 -9.18 0.62
C GLY A 572 14.82 -10.33 -0.35
N MET A 573 14.45 -10.09 -1.60
CA MET A 573 14.55 -11.07 -2.67
C MET A 573 15.89 -11.06 -3.40
N LYS A 574 16.77 -10.10 -3.16
CA LYS A 574 18.07 -9.99 -3.84
C LYS A 574 18.93 -11.24 -3.63
N GLU A 575 18.95 -11.76 -2.42
CA GLU A 575 19.63 -12.99 -2.09
C GLU A 575 18.61 -14.12 -1.91
N VAL A 576 18.85 -15.26 -2.56
CA VAL A 576 18.01 -16.43 -2.39
C VAL A 576 18.34 -17.15 -1.08
N ALA A 577 17.33 -17.64 -0.39
CA ALA A 577 17.50 -18.57 0.71
C ALA A 577 17.62 -19.99 0.17
N GLN A 578 18.72 -20.65 0.47
CA GLN A 578 18.97 -22.02 0.07
C GLN A 578 19.17 -22.89 1.31
N PHE A 579 18.54 -24.03 1.31
CA PHE A 579 18.72 -25.06 2.31
C PHE A 579 19.64 -26.14 1.74
N PRO A 580 20.67 -26.56 2.46
CA PRO A 580 21.48 -27.70 2.03
C PRO A 580 20.62 -28.96 1.91
N ALA A 581 21.11 -29.98 1.21
CA ALA A 581 20.37 -31.23 1.00
C ALA A 581 19.99 -31.92 2.33
N ASN A 582 20.82 -31.78 3.35
CA ASN A 582 20.59 -32.21 4.72
C ASN A 582 20.75 -30.98 5.65
N PRO A 583 19.76 -30.09 5.73
CA PRO A 583 19.90 -28.91 6.53
C PRO A 583 19.98 -29.24 8.02
N LEU A 584 20.74 -28.47 8.74
CA LEU A 584 20.86 -28.62 10.18
C LEU A 584 19.82 -27.75 10.89
N ILE A 585 19.46 -28.17 12.09
CA ILE A 585 18.74 -27.36 13.04
C ILE A 585 19.76 -26.72 13.97
N ASP A 586 19.80 -25.41 14.03
CA ASP A 586 20.56 -24.67 14.99
C ASP A 586 19.68 -24.33 16.19
N PHE A 587 20.20 -24.60 17.38
CA PHE A 587 19.47 -24.40 18.63
C PHE A 587 19.91 -23.10 19.29
N THR A 588 18.93 -22.37 19.84
CA THR A 588 19.17 -21.10 20.53
C THR A 588 19.97 -21.24 21.82
N ALA A 589 20.04 -22.44 22.39
CA ALA A 589 20.80 -22.66 23.62
C ALA A 589 22.29 -22.88 23.35
N PRO A 590 23.19 -22.12 23.94
CA PRO A 590 24.63 -22.29 23.78
C PRO A 590 25.08 -23.69 24.16
N GLY A 591 25.96 -24.28 23.36
CA GLY A 591 26.54 -25.59 23.62
C GLY A 591 25.71 -26.78 23.11
N PHE A 592 24.56 -26.54 22.47
CA PHE A 592 23.84 -27.62 21.79
C PHE A 592 24.45 -27.84 20.39
N PRO A 593 24.78 -29.12 20.05
CA PRO A 593 25.21 -29.42 18.70
C PRO A 593 24.04 -29.30 17.73
N SER A 594 24.26 -28.72 16.55
CA SER A 594 23.30 -28.73 15.47
C SER A 594 22.91 -30.17 15.08
N LEU A 595 21.65 -30.40 14.79
CA LEU A 595 21.11 -31.72 14.42
C LEU A 595 20.51 -31.71 13.01
N PRO A 596 20.63 -32.79 12.24
CA PRO A 596 19.99 -32.87 10.92
C PRO A 596 18.47 -32.71 11.02
N TYR A 597 17.88 -31.90 10.13
CA TYR A 597 16.43 -31.71 10.03
C TYR A 597 15.74 -33.06 9.71
N GLY A 598 14.67 -33.34 10.40
CA GLY A 598 13.93 -34.60 10.23
C GLY A 598 14.49 -35.76 11.02
N THR A 599 15.59 -35.59 11.78
CA THR A 599 16.09 -36.58 12.72
C THR A 599 15.13 -36.68 13.92
N PRO A 600 14.84 -37.87 14.43
CA PRO A 600 14.12 -37.99 15.71
C PRO A 600 14.97 -37.47 16.85
N GLY A 601 14.40 -36.70 17.76
CA GLY A 601 14.99 -36.43 19.03
C GLY A 601 15.42 -34.99 19.31
N LEU A 602 14.50 -34.09 19.69
CA LEU A 602 14.85 -32.81 20.35
C LEU A 602 15.66 -33.09 21.62
N PRO A 603 16.76 -32.36 21.88
CA PRO A 603 17.54 -32.53 23.06
C PRO A 603 16.70 -32.31 24.32
N LEU A 604 16.49 -33.35 25.10
CA LEU A 604 15.85 -33.25 26.42
C LEU A 604 16.82 -32.74 27.47
N ALA A 605 18.06 -32.55 27.17
CA ALA A 605 19.08 -32.06 28.10
C ALA A 605 18.74 -30.70 28.73
N ILE A 606 18.11 -29.76 27.95
CA ILE A 606 17.70 -28.46 28.47
C ILE A 606 16.57 -28.62 29.52
N PRO A 607 15.40 -29.17 29.19
CA PRO A 607 14.38 -29.35 30.22
C PRO A 607 14.83 -30.28 31.34
N TYR A 608 15.63 -31.32 31.06
CA TYR A 608 16.23 -32.18 32.07
C TYR A 608 17.09 -31.41 33.05
N GLY A 609 18.05 -30.60 32.54
CA GLY A 609 18.94 -29.78 33.37
C GLY A 609 18.17 -28.72 34.17
N ALA A 610 17.14 -28.12 33.59
CA ALA A 610 16.32 -27.10 34.25
C ALA A 610 15.51 -27.66 35.43
N VAL A 611 14.94 -28.87 35.31
CA VAL A 611 14.04 -29.43 36.34
C VAL A 611 14.74 -30.33 37.35
N THR A 612 15.86 -30.97 37.00
CA THR A 612 16.57 -31.94 37.89
C THR A 612 16.93 -31.38 39.26
N PRO A 613 17.44 -30.13 39.43
CA PRO A 613 17.77 -29.63 40.74
C PRO A 613 16.59 -29.59 41.72
N SER A 614 15.43 -29.10 41.26
CA SER A 614 14.19 -29.06 42.06
C SER A 614 13.66 -30.44 42.37
N ILE A 615 13.73 -31.37 41.42
CA ILE A 615 13.33 -32.77 41.61
C ILE A 615 14.22 -33.47 42.62
N LEU A 616 15.52 -33.28 42.57
CA LEU A 616 16.47 -33.82 43.54
C LEU A 616 16.11 -33.35 44.97
N THR A 617 15.78 -32.07 45.13
CA THR A 617 15.35 -31.51 46.44
C THR A 617 14.08 -32.21 46.94
N ALA A 618 13.08 -32.39 46.04
CA ALA A 618 11.85 -33.10 46.41
C ALA A 618 12.07 -34.59 46.74
N LEU A 619 12.92 -35.28 45.98
CA LEU A 619 13.25 -36.68 46.14
C LEU A 619 14.07 -36.89 47.44
N GLN A 620 14.88 -35.95 47.87
CA GLN A 620 15.62 -36.01 49.17
C GLN A 620 14.68 -36.07 50.37
N ALA A 621 13.54 -35.37 50.32
CA ALA A 621 12.56 -35.39 51.36
C ALA A 621 11.67 -36.67 51.32
N GLY A 622 11.52 -37.29 50.16
CA GLY A 622 10.55 -38.41 49.95
C GLY A 622 11.18 -39.80 49.90
N LEU A 623 12.52 -39.93 49.70
CA LEU A 623 13.17 -41.20 49.55
C LEU A 623 13.96 -41.60 50.79
N PRO A 624 14.07 -42.93 51.06
CA PRO A 624 14.94 -43.40 52.14
C PRO A 624 16.39 -42.96 52.05
N ALA A 625 17.00 -42.61 53.20
CA ALA A 625 18.38 -42.07 53.25
C ALA A 625 19.43 -42.99 52.63
N THR A 626 19.18 -44.30 52.56
CA THR A 626 20.03 -45.26 51.89
C THR A 626 19.90 -45.32 50.35
N ILE A 627 18.77 -44.89 49.83
CA ILE A 627 18.39 -44.96 48.39
C ILE A 627 18.67 -43.61 47.67
N PHE A 628 18.35 -42.53 48.34
CA PHE A 628 18.53 -41.21 47.75
C PHE A 628 19.94 -40.95 47.15
N PRO A 629 21.07 -41.31 47.81
CA PRO A 629 22.40 -41.11 47.20
C PRO A 629 22.58 -41.88 45.91
N ILE A 630 22.00 -43.07 45.76
CA ILE A 630 22.08 -43.88 44.54
C ILE A 630 21.27 -43.21 43.42
N VAL A 631 20.03 -42.81 43.70
CA VAL A 631 19.17 -42.12 42.75
C VAL A 631 19.82 -40.79 42.32
N ARG A 632 20.37 -40.02 43.26
CA ARG A 632 21.08 -38.78 42.96
C ARG A 632 22.26 -39.06 42.03
N SER A 633 23.10 -40.06 42.30
CA SER A 633 24.24 -40.42 41.43
C SER A 633 23.77 -40.79 40.02
N ILE A 634 22.64 -41.50 39.89
CA ILE A 634 22.04 -41.83 38.59
C ILE A 634 21.60 -40.54 37.85
N LEU A 635 20.85 -39.67 38.50
CA LEU A 635 20.31 -38.48 37.92
C LEU A 635 21.36 -37.38 37.62
N THR A 636 22.47 -37.34 38.35
CA THR A 636 23.53 -36.35 38.11
C THR A 636 24.65 -36.87 37.19
N ASN A 637 24.57 -38.12 36.74
CA ASN A 637 25.52 -38.68 35.79
C ASN A 637 25.24 -38.16 34.39
N PRO A 638 26.16 -37.44 33.72
CA PRO A 638 25.94 -36.89 32.39
C PRO A 638 25.60 -37.95 31.33
N ALA A 639 26.10 -39.20 31.51
CA ALA A 639 25.80 -40.30 30.61
C ALA A 639 24.32 -40.74 30.63
N ASN A 640 23.56 -40.37 31.67
CA ASN A 640 22.15 -40.66 31.83
C ASN A 640 21.23 -39.54 31.36
N THR A 641 21.76 -38.45 30.83
CA THR A 641 20.97 -37.36 30.29
C THR A 641 20.14 -37.87 29.12
N PRO A 642 18.81 -37.72 29.16
CA PRO A 642 17.94 -38.20 28.08
C PRO A 642 18.29 -37.56 26.73
N THR A 643 18.43 -38.39 25.70
CA THR A 643 18.76 -37.97 24.33
C THR A 643 17.49 -37.88 23.49
N GLY A 644 16.85 -36.76 23.47
CA GLY A 644 15.82 -36.42 22.51
C GLY A 644 14.42 -36.95 22.80
N VAL A 645 13.41 -36.17 22.40
CA VAL A 645 11.99 -36.52 22.40
C VAL A 645 11.68 -37.61 21.37
N SER A 646 10.64 -38.40 21.64
CA SER A 646 10.15 -39.42 20.71
C SER A 646 9.42 -38.70 19.56
N GLY A 647 9.91 -38.87 18.34
CA GLY A 647 9.27 -38.32 17.15
C GLY A 647 10.21 -37.49 16.27
N LYS A 648 9.75 -37.23 15.06
CA LYS A 648 10.47 -36.38 14.11
C LYS A 648 10.21 -34.93 14.42
N PHE A 649 11.19 -34.07 14.25
CA PHE A 649 10.97 -32.64 14.27
C PHE A 649 10.10 -32.21 13.11
N THR A 650 9.04 -31.51 13.44
CA THR A 650 8.25 -30.76 12.46
C THR A 650 8.70 -29.31 12.56
N GLY A 651 9.09 -28.75 11.44
CA GLY A 651 9.29 -27.31 11.34
C GLY A 651 7.94 -26.61 11.30
N TYR A 652 7.86 -25.43 11.89
CA TYR A 652 6.64 -24.65 11.97
C TYR A 652 6.86 -23.25 11.37
N ASN A 653 5.84 -22.78 10.67
CA ASN A 653 5.76 -21.39 10.25
C ASN A 653 5.65 -20.50 11.48
N LEU A 654 6.57 -19.53 11.59
CA LEU A 654 6.67 -18.62 12.73
C LEU A 654 5.38 -17.83 12.98
N PHE A 655 4.69 -17.44 11.91
CA PHE A 655 3.51 -16.55 11.99
C PHE A 655 2.21 -17.32 12.19
N THR A 656 2.04 -18.43 11.50
CA THR A 656 0.78 -19.21 11.52
C THR A 656 0.78 -20.36 12.50
N GLY A 657 1.98 -20.84 12.92
CA GLY A 657 2.11 -22.04 13.73
C GLY A 657 1.82 -23.35 12.99
N LEU A 658 1.54 -23.29 11.70
CA LEU A 658 1.31 -24.47 10.87
C LEU A 658 2.64 -25.15 10.50
N PRO A 659 2.63 -26.44 10.16
CA PRO A 659 3.83 -27.12 9.66
C PRO A 659 4.43 -26.38 8.46
N LEU A 660 5.75 -26.27 8.44
CA LEU A 660 6.51 -25.65 7.35
C LEU A 660 7.75 -26.51 7.07
N ALA A 661 7.94 -26.94 5.82
CA ALA A 661 9.15 -27.61 5.37
C ALA A 661 10.20 -26.58 4.87
N PRO A 662 11.50 -26.92 4.89
CA PRO A 662 12.53 -26.11 4.25
C PRO A 662 12.27 -26.04 2.74
N ILE A 663 12.09 -24.83 2.20
CA ILE A 663 11.81 -24.62 0.78
C ILE A 663 12.78 -23.56 0.25
N ASN A 664 13.59 -23.94 -0.72
CA ASN A 664 14.49 -23.02 -1.40
C ASN A 664 13.70 -21.90 -2.07
N THR A 665 14.11 -20.65 -1.87
CA THR A 665 13.55 -19.54 -2.61
C THR A 665 14.19 -19.46 -4.00
N THR A 666 13.47 -18.91 -4.96
CA THR A 666 13.96 -18.68 -6.32
C THR A 666 14.40 -17.22 -6.47
N ALA A 667 15.22 -16.97 -7.48
CA ALA A 667 15.54 -15.59 -7.87
C ALA A 667 14.27 -14.76 -8.10
N PRO A 668 14.29 -13.46 -7.80
CA PRO A 668 13.15 -12.60 -7.98
C PRO A 668 12.68 -12.60 -9.44
N GLN A 669 11.38 -12.71 -9.63
CA GLN A 669 10.75 -12.73 -10.93
C GLN A 669 9.86 -11.51 -11.11
N ILE A 670 9.64 -11.12 -12.35
CA ILE A 670 8.66 -10.09 -12.69
C ILE A 670 7.27 -10.72 -12.65
N ARG A 671 6.43 -10.25 -11.74
CA ARG A 671 5.01 -10.61 -11.74
C ARG A 671 4.38 -10.13 -13.04
N THR A 672 3.63 -11.01 -13.68
CA THR A 672 2.85 -10.68 -14.87
C THR A 672 1.37 -10.77 -14.52
N GLU A 673 0.66 -9.68 -14.72
CA GLU A 673 -0.79 -9.63 -14.57
C GLU A 673 -1.47 -9.42 -15.91
N ARG A 674 -2.47 -10.25 -16.21
CA ARG A 674 -3.28 -10.21 -17.42
C ARG A 674 -4.71 -9.95 -17.07
N THR A 675 -5.32 -8.94 -17.68
CA THR A 675 -6.71 -8.56 -17.48
C THR A 675 -7.45 -8.65 -18.80
N LEU A 676 -8.53 -9.44 -18.83
CA LEU A 676 -9.55 -9.40 -19.88
C LEU A 676 -10.76 -8.68 -19.31
N GLU A 677 -11.30 -7.70 -20.04
CA GLU A 677 -12.42 -6.90 -19.56
C GLU A 677 -13.43 -6.65 -20.68
N LEU A 678 -14.71 -6.81 -20.33
CA LEU A 678 -15.85 -6.38 -21.12
C LEU A 678 -16.54 -5.26 -20.36
N GLY A 679 -16.75 -4.13 -21.02
CA GLY A 679 -17.35 -2.95 -20.41
C GLY A 679 -18.50 -2.39 -21.23
N TYR A 680 -19.45 -1.82 -20.53
CA TYR A 680 -20.55 -1.06 -21.10
C TYR A 680 -20.67 0.27 -20.37
N LYS A 681 -20.94 1.35 -21.14
CA LYS A 681 -21.36 2.64 -20.63
C LYS A 681 -22.52 3.16 -21.43
N GLY A 682 -23.55 3.65 -20.74
CA GLY A 682 -24.72 4.16 -21.40
C GLY A 682 -25.43 5.28 -20.64
N VAL A 683 -26.06 6.19 -21.37
CA VAL A 683 -26.93 7.24 -20.86
C VAL A 683 -28.33 7.07 -21.44
N PHE A 684 -29.31 6.88 -20.58
CA PHE A 684 -30.70 6.76 -20.93
C PHE A 684 -31.45 8.06 -20.61
N ASN A 685 -32.16 8.58 -21.57
CA ASN A 685 -33.00 9.79 -21.43
C ASN A 685 -32.23 11.00 -20.83
N LYS A 686 -30.93 11.11 -21.08
CA LYS A 686 -30.04 12.15 -20.54
C LYS A 686 -30.00 12.24 -18.99
N LYS A 687 -30.57 11.25 -18.28
CA LYS A 687 -30.72 11.26 -16.81
C LYS A 687 -30.13 10.05 -16.13
N LEU A 688 -30.29 8.86 -16.70
CA LEU A 688 -29.79 7.63 -16.11
C LEU A 688 -28.47 7.23 -16.76
N MET A 689 -27.42 7.23 -16.00
CA MET A 689 -26.11 6.69 -16.36
C MET A 689 -25.99 5.26 -15.85
N VAL A 690 -25.49 4.36 -16.70
CA VAL A 690 -25.20 2.98 -16.33
C VAL A 690 -23.79 2.65 -16.80
N SER A 691 -23.00 2.06 -15.94
CA SER A 691 -21.73 1.43 -16.27
C SER A 691 -21.71 -0.01 -15.74
N ALA A 692 -21.19 -0.91 -16.54
CA ALA A 692 -20.99 -2.30 -16.15
C ALA A 692 -19.66 -2.81 -16.72
N ASP A 693 -18.83 -3.36 -15.87
CA ASP A 693 -17.54 -3.93 -16.22
C ASP A 693 -17.45 -5.34 -15.65
N VAL A 694 -17.22 -6.31 -16.50
CA VAL A 694 -16.90 -7.70 -16.11
C VAL A 694 -15.46 -7.96 -16.49
N TYR A 695 -14.68 -8.44 -15.56
CA TYR A 695 -13.25 -8.63 -15.76
C TYR A 695 -12.76 -9.97 -15.23
N ARG A 696 -11.73 -10.49 -15.88
CA ARG A 696 -10.94 -11.63 -15.39
C ARG A 696 -9.50 -11.17 -15.22
N ILE A 697 -9.00 -11.28 -14.02
CA ILE A 697 -7.59 -11.03 -13.70
C ILE A 697 -6.90 -12.37 -13.49
N ALA A 698 -5.74 -12.55 -14.15
CA ALA A 698 -4.85 -13.68 -13.95
C ALA A 698 -3.44 -13.16 -13.68
N SER A 699 -2.88 -13.54 -12.55
CA SER A 699 -1.54 -13.13 -12.12
C SER A 699 -0.65 -14.34 -11.99
N SER A 700 0.61 -14.22 -12.43
CA SER A 700 1.64 -15.25 -12.28
C SER A 700 2.92 -14.63 -11.72
N GLY A 701 3.65 -15.39 -10.90
CA GLY A 701 4.87 -14.91 -10.27
C GLY A 701 4.61 -13.79 -9.28
N PHE A 702 3.50 -13.83 -8.55
CA PHE A 702 3.20 -12.82 -7.56
C PHE A 702 4.06 -12.99 -6.30
N ILE A 703 4.28 -11.90 -5.58
CA ILE A 703 5.18 -11.82 -4.46
C ILE A 703 4.36 -11.63 -3.19
N ASN A 704 4.65 -12.41 -2.16
CA ASN A 704 4.05 -12.24 -0.86
C ASN A 704 5.08 -12.44 0.25
N PHE A 705 4.77 -11.87 1.41
CA PHE A 705 5.54 -12.00 2.62
C PHE A 705 5.18 -13.31 3.34
N THR A 706 6.21 -14.09 3.77
CA THR A 706 6.00 -15.37 4.46
C THR A 706 7.21 -15.73 5.32
N ALA A 707 7.02 -16.69 6.22
CA ALA A 707 8.15 -17.40 6.83
C ALA A 707 8.88 -18.21 5.75
N ILE A 708 10.21 -18.11 5.73
CA ILE A 708 11.09 -18.81 4.79
C ILE A 708 11.71 -20.02 5.48
N SER A 709 12.35 -19.81 6.65
CA SER A 709 12.93 -20.92 7.39
C SER A 709 11.98 -21.45 8.47
N PRO A 710 11.83 -22.77 8.55
CA PRO A 710 11.05 -23.38 9.62
C PRO A 710 11.66 -23.11 10.99
N THR A 711 10.82 -22.85 11.97
CA THR A 711 11.21 -22.79 13.38
C THR A 711 10.92 -24.10 14.08
N ILE A 712 11.72 -24.45 15.07
CA ILE A 712 11.57 -25.65 15.89
C ILE A 712 10.96 -25.26 17.24
N ARG A 713 9.94 -25.99 17.69
CA ARG A 713 9.23 -25.72 18.93
C ARG A 713 9.15 -26.95 19.81
N TYR A 714 9.20 -26.73 21.13
CA TYR A 714 8.80 -27.76 22.08
C TYR A 714 7.28 -27.78 22.25
N THR A 715 6.70 -28.97 22.37
CA THR A 715 5.30 -29.16 22.78
C THR A 715 5.24 -29.72 24.19
N GLU A 716 4.30 -29.26 25.01
CA GLU A 716 4.11 -29.66 26.41
C GLU A 716 4.05 -31.19 26.56
N GLN A 717 3.26 -31.84 25.71
CA GLN A 717 3.05 -33.29 25.74
C GLN A 717 4.34 -34.08 25.53
N ASN A 718 5.23 -33.63 24.65
CA ASN A 718 6.44 -34.35 24.32
C ASN A 718 7.49 -34.25 25.44
N ILE A 719 7.62 -33.07 26.08
CA ILE A 719 8.60 -32.86 27.16
C ILE A 719 8.26 -33.69 28.38
N ALA A 720 7.03 -33.58 28.88
CA ALA A 720 6.58 -34.26 30.09
C ALA A 720 6.61 -35.79 29.93
N ALA A 721 6.04 -36.29 28.82
CA ALA A 721 5.96 -37.73 28.55
C ALA A 721 7.34 -38.37 28.34
N ASP A 722 8.21 -37.73 27.57
CA ASP A 722 9.51 -38.31 27.23
C ASP A 722 10.51 -38.21 28.39
N LEU A 723 10.52 -37.09 29.17
CA LEU A 723 11.30 -37.03 30.42
C LEU A 723 10.86 -38.11 31.39
N SER A 724 9.55 -38.21 31.64
CA SER A 724 9.00 -39.24 32.54
C SER A 724 9.40 -40.63 32.14
N SER A 725 9.18 -41.00 30.87
CA SER A 725 9.46 -42.34 30.34
C SER A 725 10.95 -42.70 30.38
N LYS A 726 11.80 -41.81 29.82
CA LYS A 726 13.24 -42.11 29.63
C LYS A 726 13.99 -42.07 30.95
N VAL A 727 13.71 -41.08 31.81
CA VAL A 727 14.37 -41.00 33.12
C VAL A 727 13.91 -42.12 33.99
N GLY A 728 12.60 -42.42 34.01
CA GLY A 728 12.06 -43.56 34.77
C GLY A 728 12.68 -44.90 34.37
N ALA A 729 12.84 -45.19 33.08
CA ALA A 729 13.50 -46.39 32.58
C ALA A 729 14.97 -46.47 33.00
N THR A 730 15.72 -45.39 32.87
CA THR A 730 17.12 -45.29 33.26
C THR A 730 17.29 -45.54 34.77
N VAL A 731 16.48 -44.86 35.59
CA VAL A 731 16.51 -45.07 37.04
C VAL A 731 16.15 -46.49 37.44
N ARG A 732 15.13 -47.09 36.81
CA ARG A 732 14.73 -48.45 37.06
C ARG A 732 15.88 -49.44 36.85
N THR A 733 16.50 -49.37 35.67
CA THR A 733 17.56 -50.33 35.30
C THR A 733 18.80 -50.15 36.18
N GLN A 734 19.24 -48.91 36.38
CA GLN A 734 20.50 -48.67 37.14
C GLN A 734 20.32 -48.82 38.65
N LEU A 735 19.12 -48.48 39.18
CA LEU A 735 18.83 -48.67 40.60
C LEU A 735 18.68 -50.15 40.94
N GLU A 736 18.02 -50.94 40.08
CA GLU A 736 17.89 -52.39 40.24
C GLU A 736 19.28 -53.03 40.31
N ALA A 737 20.15 -52.73 39.36
CA ALA A 737 21.52 -53.21 39.34
C ALA A 737 22.33 -52.82 40.58
N ALA A 738 22.21 -51.54 41.01
CA ALA A 738 22.88 -51.07 42.22
C ALA A 738 22.39 -51.76 43.50
N LEU A 739 21.09 -52.03 43.62
CA LEU A 739 20.49 -52.72 44.75
C LEU A 739 20.89 -54.20 44.85
N ILE A 740 20.96 -54.87 43.67
CA ILE A 740 21.49 -56.26 43.58
C ILE A 740 22.98 -56.24 43.97
N GLY A 741 23.77 -55.28 43.48
CA GLY A 741 25.19 -55.12 43.83
C GLY A 741 25.38 -54.88 45.37
N ALA A 742 24.41 -54.29 46.05
CA ALA A 742 24.40 -54.04 47.48
C ALA A 742 23.87 -55.27 48.25
N GLY A 743 23.59 -56.39 47.62
CA GLY A 743 23.22 -57.65 48.25
C GLY A 743 21.73 -57.85 48.41
N LEU A 744 20.84 -57.07 47.83
CA LEU A 744 19.41 -57.34 47.89
C LEU A 744 19.00 -58.52 46.99
N PRO A 745 18.04 -59.33 47.38
CA PRO A 745 17.50 -60.35 46.52
C PRO A 745 16.90 -59.73 45.24
N ALA A 746 17.12 -60.32 44.05
CA ALA A 746 16.75 -59.77 42.76
C ALA A 746 15.28 -59.37 42.68
N ALA A 747 14.36 -60.17 43.18
CA ALA A 747 12.93 -59.84 43.18
C ALA A 747 12.60 -58.60 44.06
N THR A 748 13.28 -58.44 45.19
CA THR A 748 13.11 -57.27 46.12
C THR A 748 13.73 -56.03 45.43
N ALA A 749 14.89 -56.18 44.85
CA ALA A 749 15.59 -55.11 44.15
C ALA A 749 14.76 -54.60 42.94
N ALA A 750 14.19 -55.49 42.14
CA ALA A 750 13.30 -55.18 41.02
C ALA A 750 12.03 -54.45 41.46
N ALA A 751 11.35 -54.96 42.55
CA ALA A 751 10.16 -54.30 43.09
C ALA A 751 10.46 -52.90 43.64
N THR A 752 11.55 -52.75 44.43
CA THR A 752 11.98 -51.47 44.94
C THR A 752 12.36 -50.47 43.82
N ALA A 753 13.12 -50.92 42.83
CA ALA A 753 13.48 -50.09 41.70
C ALA A 753 12.26 -49.66 40.87
N ALA A 754 11.29 -50.54 40.68
CA ALA A 754 10.04 -50.24 39.98
C ALA A 754 9.23 -49.18 40.72
N GLN A 755 9.08 -49.24 42.00
CA GLN A 755 8.32 -48.28 42.82
C GLN A 755 9.03 -46.91 42.81
N ILE A 756 10.34 -46.87 42.98
CA ILE A 756 11.09 -45.63 43.04
C ILE A 756 11.20 -45.00 41.64
N SER A 757 11.40 -45.77 40.61
CA SER A 757 11.40 -45.27 39.24
C SER A 757 10.08 -44.67 38.82
N ALA A 758 8.94 -45.24 39.31
CA ALA A 758 7.61 -44.63 39.06
C ALA A 758 7.45 -43.29 39.78
N ALA A 759 7.95 -43.14 40.98
CA ALA A 759 7.91 -41.86 41.73
C ALA A 759 8.82 -40.81 41.04
N VAL A 760 10.02 -41.18 40.57
CA VAL A 760 10.94 -40.35 39.83
C VAL A 760 10.32 -39.96 38.49
N ALA A 761 9.74 -40.87 37.76
CA ALA A 761 9.06 -40.60 36.49
C ALA A 761 7.91 -39.63 36.66
N GLY A 762 7.11 -39.77 37.72
CA GLY A 762 6.04 -38.81 38.06
C GLY A 762 6.56 -37.43 38.36
N ALA A 763 7.66 -37.32 39.10
CA ALA A 763 8.30 -36.03 39.37
C ALA A 763 8.80 -35.31 38.07
N TYR A 764 9.39 -36.08 37.15
CA TYR A 764 9.81 -35.53 35.84
C TYR A 764 8.64 -35.22 34.91
N ALA A 765 7.52 -35.94 35.00
CA ALA A 765 6.30 -35.57 34.27
C ALA A 765 5.78 -34.19 34.73
N GLN A 766 5.71 -33.99 36.05
CA GLN A 766 5.28 -32.70 36.63
C GLN A 766 6.27 -31.58 36.33
N GLY A 767 7.58 -31.81 36.47
CA GLY A 767 8.64 -30.85 36.20
C GLY A 767 8.67 -30.48 34.73
N GLY A 768 8.52 -31.44 33.82
CA GLY A 768 8.47 -31.23 32.38
C GLY A 768 7.25 -30.41 31.94
N ALA A 769 6.09 -30.65 32.53
CA ALA A 769 4.88 -29.86 32.30
C ALA A 769 5.03 -28.43 32.83
N ALA A 770 5.63 -28.25 34.00
CA ALA A 770 5.90 -26.92 34.57
C ALA A 770 6.91 -26.16 33.72
N PHE A 771 7.96 -26.80 33.24
CA PHE A 771 8.92 -26.19 32.31
C PHE A 771 8.24 -25.75 31.02
N ALA A 772 7.43 -26.61 30.39
CA ALA A 772 6.71 -26.28 29.17
C ALA A 772 5.76 -25.11 29.38
N ALA A 773 5.04 -25.05 30.49
CA ALA A 773 4.18 -23.93 30.83
C ALA A 773 4.95 -22.62 31.07
N GLN A 774 6.15 -22.70 31.61
CA GLN A 774 7.02 -21.52 31.85
C GLN A 774 7.56 -20.94 30.53
N ILE A 775 7.88 -21.78 29.54
CA ILE A 775 8.40 -21.33 28.25
C ILE A 775 7.30 -20.95 27.26
N ALA A 776 6.04 -21.43 27.45
CA ALA A 776 4.94 -21.16 26.55
C ALA A 776 4.68 -19.65 26.31
N PRO A 777 4.74 -18.76 27.34
CA PRO A 777 4.61 -17.32 27.17
C PRO A 777 5.76 -16.67 26.42
N LEU A 778 6.94 -17.33 26.40
CA LEU A 778 8.17 -16.81 25.78
C LEU A 778 8.27 -17.13 24.28
N SER A 779 7.24 -17.66 23.64
CA SER A 779 7.26 -18.34 22.36
C SER A 779 8.19 -19.55 22.40
N PRO A 780 7.69 -20.78 22.30
CA PRO A 780 8.47 -22.01 22.51
C PRO A 780 9.42 -22.32 21.33
N ILE A 781 10.06 -21.31 20.74
CA ILE A 781 11.01 -21.46 19.63
C ILE A 781 12.37 -21.79 20.20
N PHE A 782 12.88 -22.98 19.87
CA PHE A 782 14.17 -23.48 20.35
C PHE A 782 15.25 -23.53 19.30
N GLY A 783 14.91 -23.24 18.06
CA GLY A 783 15.86 -23.26 16.98
C GLY A 783 15.21 -22.91 15.65
N ALA A 784 16.05 -22.75 14.66
CA ALA A 784 15.66 -22.58 13.25
C ALA A 784 16.43 -23.55 12.37
N VAL A 785 15.88 -23.84 11.23
CA VAL A 785 16.56 -24.64 10.21
C VAL A 785 17.56 -23.73 9.48
N GLU A 786 18.82 -24.17 9.44
CA GLU A 786 19.92 -23.46 8.79
C GLU A 786 19.57 -23.13 7.34
N THR A 787 19.81 -21.88 6.95
CA THR A 787 19.58 -21.39 5.59
C THR A 787 20.61 -20.32 5.23
N THR A 788 20.88 -20.19 3.93
CA THR A 788 21.62 -19.04 3.43
C THR A 788 20.76 -17.78 3.42
N GLY A 789 21.36 -16.63 3.18
CA GLY A 789 20.65 -15.35 3.05
C GLY A 789 20.29 -14.65 4.36
N VAL A 790 20.68 -15.21 5.50
CA VAL A 790 20.69 -14.56 6.83
C VAL A 790 22.13 -14.34 7.30
N PRO A 791 22.41 -13.44 8.27
CA PRO A 791 23.74 -13.26 8.82
C PRO A 791 24.29 -14.56 9.40
N GLN A 792 25.60 -14.74 9.29
CA GLN A 792 26.36 -15.87 9.85
C GLN A 792 27.25 -15.33 10.98
N ASP A 793 26.63 -14.78 12.00
CA ASP A 793 27.29 -14.04 13.11
C ASP A 793 27.37 -14.85 14.40
N GLY A 794 27.01 -16.13 14.35
CA GLY A 794 26.98 -17.03 15.51
C GLY A 794 25.69 -16.99 16.32
N MET A 795 24.70 -16.17 15.91
CA MET A 795 23.34 -16.25 16.43
C MET A 795 22.46 -17.10 15.55
N VAL A 796 21.38 -17.61 16.12
CA VAL A 796 20.37 -18.35 15.35
C VAL A 796 19.38 -17.36 14.74
N HIS A 797 19.27 -17.41 13.42
CA HIS A 797 18.31 -16.56 12.69
C HIS A 797 17.25 -17.39 11.98
N SER A 798 15.98 -17.05 12.22
CA SER A 798 14.88 -17.56 11.39
C SER A 798 14.61 -16.58 10.26
N ALA A 799 14.64 -17.04 9.02
CA ALA A 799 14.36 -16.21 7.86
C ALA A 799 12.87 -16.01 7.65
N ALA A 800 12.45 -14.75 7.55
CA ALA A 800 11.17 -14.33 7.02
C ALA A 800 11.41 -13.35 5.87
N GLY A 801 10.50 -13.25 4.93
CA GLY A 801 10.70 -12.33 3.81
C GLY A 801 9.76 -12.57 2.64
N TYR A 802 10.18 -12.07 1.52
CA TYR A 802 9.39 -12.10 0.30
C TYR A 802 9.78 -13.30 -0.57
N ARG A 803 8.76 -13.88 -1.17
CA ARG A 803 8.90 -15.03 -2.04
C ARG A 803 7.97 -14.92 -3.22
N THR A 804 8.41 -15.40 -4.38
CA THR A 804 7.57 -15.53 -5.58
C THR A 804 6.73 -16.81 -5.48
N PHE A 805 5.46 -16.71 -5.84
CA PHE A 805 4.51 -17.83 -5.88
C PHE A 805 4.01 -18.10 -7.29
N GLY A 806 3.29 -19.20 -7.46
CA GLY A 806 2.74 -19.70 -8.71
C GLY A 806 1.79 -18.74 -9.44
N SER A 807 0.53 -19.09 -9.57
CA SER A 807 -0.44 -18.27 -10.29
C SER A 807 -1.82 -18.34 -9.66
N LEU A 808 -2.58 -17.24 -9.83
CA LEU A 808 -3.98 -17.19 -9.44
C LEU A 808 -4.82 -16.52 -10.54
N ALA A 809 -6.12 -16.79 -10.54
CA ALA A 809 -7.05 -16.11 -11.40
C ALA A 809 -8.42 -15.98 -10.73
N TYR A 810 -9.08 -14.85 -10.95
CA TYR A 810 -10.43 -14.58 -10.46
C TYR A 810 -11.22 -13.72 -11.44
N VAL A 811 -12.52 -13.71 -11.26
CA VAL A 811 -13.47 -12.93 -12.07
C VAL A 811 -14.19 -11.95 -11.14
N GLY A 812 -14.39 -10.73 -11.61
CA GLY A 812 -15.13 -9.73 -10.89
C GLY A 812 -16.09 -8.94 -11.77
N ILE A 813 -16.99 -8.24 -11.12
CA ILE A 813 -17.97 -7.35 -11.74
C ILE A 813 -18.03 -6.03 -10.98
N ASP A 814 -18.05 -4.92 -11.73
CA ASP A 814 -18.28 -3.57 -11.20
C ASP A 814 -19.51 -2.98 -11.90
N LEU A 815 -20.52 -2.57 -11.15
CA LEU A 815 -21.72 -1.92 -11.66
C LEU A 815 -21.82 -0.52 -11.06
N GLY A 816 -22.17 0.45 -11.89
CA GLY A 816 -22.41 1.82 -11.47
C GLY A 816 -23.69 2.37 -12.09
N PHE A 817 -24.51 2.99 -11.27
CA PHE A 817 -25.75 3.66 -11.63
C PHE A 817 -25.73 5.09 -11.09
N GLY A 818 -26.05 6.05 -11.92
CA GLY A 818 -26.27 7.44 -11.55
C GLY A 818 -27.55 7.95 -12.15
N TYR A 819 -28.45 8.50 -11.35
CA TYR A 819 -29.69 9.09 -11.84
C TYR A 819 -29.81 10.53 -11.39
N ALA A 820 -29.82 11.42 -12.34
CA ALA A 820 -30.05 12.83 -12.11
C ALA A 820 -31.53 13.13 -12.09
N ILE A 821 -32.04 13.39 -10.91
CA ILE A 821 -33.46 13.79 -10.72
C ILE A 821 -33.67 15.16 -11.37
N ASN A 822 -32.76 16.09 -11.06
CA ASN A 822 -32.65 17.43 -11.68
C ASN A 822 -31.20 17.90 -11.64
N ASN A 823 -30.90 19.16 -11.98
CA ASN A 823 -29.52 19.69 -12.05
C ASN A 823 -28.81 19.76 -10.70
N ASP A 824 -29.57 19.75 -9.61
CA ASP A 824 -29.04 19.89 -8.26
C ASP A 824 -29.08 18.60 -7.46
N LEU A 825 -30.00 17.68 -7.79
CA LEU A 825 -30.22 16.44 -7.04
C LEU A 825 -29.93 15.23 -7.91
N SER A 826 -29.01 14.42 -7.48
CA SER A 826 -28.66 13.12 -8.07
C SER A 826 -28.64 12.01 -7.02
N VAL A 827 -28.92 10.79 -7.48
CA VAL A 827 -28.74 9.58 -6.69
C VAL A 827 -27.79 8.64 -7.42
N PHE A 828 -27.06 7.84 -6.67
CA PHE A 828 -26.13 6.87 -7.22
C PHE A 828 -26.23 5.53 -6.49
N ALA A 829 -25.87 4.48 -7.21
CA ALA A 829 -25.68 3.14 -6.65
C ALA A 829 -24.48 2.47 -7.32
N ASN A 830 -23.63 1.84 -6.52
CA ASN A 830 -22.49 1.08 -6.99
C ASN A 830 -22.51 -0.29 -6.37
N PHE A 831 -22.17 -1.31 -7.15
CA PHE A 831 -21.98 -2.67 -6.69
C PHE A 831 -20.69 -3.24 -7.27
N SER A 832 -19.93 -3.95 -6.47
CA SER A 832 -18.74 -4.68 -6.91
C SER A 832 -18.67 -6.03 -6.23
N ALA A 833 -18.32 -7.06 -6.98
CA ALA A 833 -18.16 -8.40 -6.47
C ALA A 833 -17.03 -9.14 -7.16
N VAL A 834 -16.42 -10.10 -6.45
CA VAL A 834 -15.46 -11.06 -7.00
C VAL A 834 -15.90 -12.47 -6.66
N ASN A 835 -15.59 -13.43 -7.52
CA ASN A 835 -15.99 -14.81 -7.31
C ASN A 835 -15.22 -15.49 -6.17
N GLN A 836 -13.95 -15.12 -5.97
CA GLN A 836 -13.05 -15.73 -5.00
C GLN A 836 -12.13 -14.67 -4.40
N THR A 837 -11.90 -14.74 -3.09
CA THR A 837 -11.02 -13.83 -2.33
C THR A 837 -9.84 -14.55 -1.72
N ASP A 838 -9.95 -15.86 -1.52
CA ASP A 838 -8.99 -16.68 -0.81
C ASP A 838 -8.51 -17.80 -1.71
N PHE A 839 -7.20 -18.01 -1.76
CA PHE A 839 -6.53 -18.99 -2.61
C PHE A 839 -5.70 -19.92 -1.74
N THR A 840 -5.97 -21.21 -1.84
CA THR A 840 -5.24 -22.28 -1.16
C THR A 840 -3.95 -22.64 -1.89
N GLU A 841 -3.12 -23.49 -1.30
CA GLU A 841 -1.92 -24.03 -1.94
C GLU A 841 -2.24 -24.65 -3.32
N GLU A 842 -3.33 -25.40 -3.41
CA GLU A 842 -3.79 -26.02 -4.65
C GLU A 842 -4.18 -24.97 -5.71
N ASP A 843 -4.93 -23.93 -5.31
CA ASP A 843 -5.32 -22.83 -6.20
C ASP A 843 -4.10 -22.09 -6.76
N LEU A 844 -3.02 -22.01 -5.98
CA LEU A 844 -1.76 -21.34 -6.33
C LEU A 844 -0.81 -22.25 -7.13
N GLY A 845 -1.11 -23.54 -7.26
CA GLY A 845 -0.23 -24.53 -7.88
C GLY A 845 1.01 -24.86 -7.05
N GLU A 846 0.93 -24.68 -5.73
CA GLU A 846 2.01 -24.94 -4.79
C GLU A 846 1.92 -26.36 -4.21
N ALA A 847 3.05 -26.85 -3.71
CA ALA A 847 3.10 -28.17 -3.10
C ALA A 847 2.27 -28.21 -1.81
N PRO A 848 1.53 -29.30 -1.54
CA PRO A 848 0.83 -29.50 -0.28
C PRO A 848 1.77 -29.37 0.92
N GLY A 849 1.34 -28.63 1.94
CA GLY A 849 2.13 -28.36 3.14
C GLY A 849 3.14 -27.23 2.99
N SER A 850 3.09 -26.45 1.91
CA SER A 850 3.87 -25.21 1.76
C SER A 850 3.44 -24.13 2.75
N GLY A 851 2.25 -24.25 3.37
CA GLY A 851 1.66 -23.27 4.27
C GLY A 851 1.27 -21.95 3.57
N LEU A 852 1.17 -21.97 2.24
CA LEU A 852 0.90 -20.78 1.45
C LEU A 852 -0.58 -20.59 1.23
N ILE A 853 -1.12 -19.51 1.78
CA ILE A 853 -2.48 -19.04 1.52
C ILE A 853 -2.35 -17.61 1.04
N PHE A 854 -3.01 -17.26 -0.04
CA PHE A 854 -3.09 -15.90 -0.53
C PHE A 854 -4.51 -15.37 -0.45
N ASN A 855 -4.63 -14.14 0.05
CA ASN A 855 -5.91 -13.44 0.17
C ASN A 855 -5.83 -12.12 -0.59
N LEU A 856 -6.88 -11.81 -1.36
CA LEU A 856 -6.95 -10.53 -2.08
C LEU A 856 -7.03 -9.32 -1.14
N GLY A 857 -7.43 -9.52 0.12
CA GLY A 857 -7.56 -8.45 1.11
C GLY A 857 -8.71 -7.48 0.81
N ILE A 858 -9.74 -7.95 0.11
CA ILE A 858 -10.94 -7.18 -0.26
C ILE A 858 -12.21 -7.95 0.10
N PRO A 859 -13.33 -7.24 0.35
CA PRO A 859 -14.63 -7.85 0.50
C PRO A 859 -15.06 -8.61 -0.77
N LYS A 860 -15.73 -9.74 -0.59
CA LYS A 860 -16.30 -10.48 -1.72
C LYS A 860 -17.40 -9.68 -2.41
N ASN A 861 -18.25 -9.02 -1.64
CA ASN A 861 -19.27 -8.10 -2.12
C ASN A 861 -19.14 -6.75 -1.39
N LYS A 862 -19.37 -5.69 -2.12
CA LYS A 862 -19.48 -4.34 -1.59
C LYS A 862 -20.45 -3.52 -2.41
N TYR A 863 -21.20 -2.64 -1.74
CA TYR A 863 -22.09 -1.71 -2.43
C TYR A 863 -22.18 -0.37 -1.71
N ARG A 864 -22.53 0.64 -2.50
CA ARG A 864 -22.72 2.02 -2.09
C ARG A 864 -24.04 2.53 -2.66
N LEU A 865 -24.78 3.24 -1.84
CA LEU A 865 -26.02 3.91 -2.25
C LEU A 865 -25.95 5.32 -1.72
N GLY A 866 -26.35 6.31 -2.51
CA GLY A 866 -26.32 7.67 -2.00
C GLY A 866 -27.13 8.66 -2.82
N ALA A 867 -27.29 9.83 -2.22
CA ALA A 867 -27.89 10.99 -2.84
C ALA A 867 -27.04 12.23 -2.55
N VAL A 868 -26.93 13.10 -3.55
CA VAL A 868 -26.20 14.36 -3.47
C VAL A 868 -27.11 15.48 -3.96
N TYR A 869 -27.32 16.48 -3.11
CA TYR A 869 -27.99 17.72 -3.43
C TYR A 869 -26.97 18.87 -3.41
N ALA A 870 -26.70 19.47 -4.55
CA ALA A 870 -25.57 20.39 -4.75
C ALA A 870 -25.94 21.59 -5.63
N PRO A 871 -26.86 22.48 -5.18
CA PRO A 871 -27.14 23.73 -5.86
C PRO A 871 -25.94 24.67 -5.79
N GLU A 872 -25.88 25.65 -6.69
CA GLU A 872 -24.79 26.65 -6.70
C GLU A 872 -24.74 27.48 -5.43
N THR A 873 -25.90 27.80 -4.88
CA THR A 873 -26.06 28.56 -3.62
C THR A 873 -27.23 28.01 -2.81
N GLY A 874 -27.24 28.26 -1.51
CA GLY A 874 -28.28 27.76 -0.61
C GLY A 874 -27.87 26.46 0.10
N TRP A 875 -28.87 25.72 0.55
CA TRP A 875 -28.67 24.43 1.22
C TRP A 875 -28.10 23.41 0.25
N ARG A 876 -27.16 22.61 0.71
CA ARG A 876 -26.58 21.46 0.02
C ARG A 876 -26.34 20.32 1.00
N GLY A 877 -26.20 19.11 0.49
CA GLY A 877 -25.90 17.96 1.34
C GLY A 877 -25.82 16.65 0.60
N ASN A 878 -25.44 15.64 1.33
CA ASN A 878 -25.36 14.29 0.84
C ASN A 878 -25.72 13.29 1.94
N ILE A 879 -26.15 12.14 1.51
CA ILE A 879 -26.26 10.93 2.33
C ILE A 879 -25.70 9.75 1.53
N ALA A 880 -24.95 8.92 2.16
CA ALA A 880 -24.40 7.71 1.53
C ALA A 880 -24.42 6.55 2.51
N PHE A 881 -24.85 5.40 2.03
CA PHE A 881 -24.76 4.11 2.72
C PHE A 881 -23.68 3.27 2.09
N GLN A 882 -22.89 2.61 2.91
CA GLN A 882 -21.83 1.70 2.53
C GLN A 882 -22.04 0.34 3.18
N HIS A 883 -21.89 -0.72 2.39
CA HIS A 883 -21.75 -2.08 2.87
C HIS A 883 -20.50 -2.72 2.30
N ASP A 884 -19.70 -3.36 3.16
CA ASP A 884 -18.58 -4.21 2.80
C ASP A 884 -18.71 -5.52 3.57
N ASP A 885 -18.62 -6.66 2.88
CA ASP A 885 -18.52 -7.97 3.54
C ASP A 885 -17.22 -8.04 4.38
N SER A 886 -17.23 -8.90 5.39
CA SER A 886 -16.00 -9.35 6.05
C SER A 886 -15.13 -10.12 5.07
N PHE A 887 -13.82 -10.00 5.22
CA PHE A 887 -12.85 -10.77 4.44
C PHE A 887 -11.71 -11.25 5.33
N TYR A 888 -11.09 -12.33 4.94
CA TYR A 888 -9.92 -12.86 5.65
C TYR A 888 -8.65 -12.13 5.17
N SER A 889 -7.79 -11.80 6.12
CA SER A 889 -6.46 -11.24 5.90
C SER A 889 -5.41 -12.24 6.40
N ASN A 890 -4.34 -12.45 5.64
CA ASN A 890 -3.19 -13.26 6.03
C ASN A 890 -1.90 -12.47 5.83
N ALA A 891 -1.74 -11.40 6.60
CA ALA A 891 -0.60 -10.50 6.49
C ALA A 891 0.11 -10.34 7.84
N GLY A 892 0.85 -11.35 8.26
CA GLY A 892 1.62 -11.34 9.49
C GLY A 892 0.71 -11.14 10.71
N GLN A 893 0.94 -10.09 11.47
CA GLN A 893 0.13 -9.77 12.66
C GLN A 893 -1.31 -9.34 12.35
N PHE A 894 -1.61 -8.99 11.10
CA PHE A 894 -2.96 -8.62 10.65
C PHE A 894 -3.74 -9.83 10.11
N THR A 895 -3.46 -11.01 10.65
CA THR A 895 -4.13 -12.27 10.25
C THR A 895 -5.44 -12.43 11.00
N GLY A 896 -6.51 -12.73 10.26
CA GLY A 896 -7.86 -12.95 10.77
C GLY A 896 -8.92 -12.31 9.88
N PHE A 897 -10.16 -12.21 10.38
CA PHE A 897 -11.26 -11.60 9.65
C PHE A 897 -11.35 -10.10 9.95
N SER A 898 -11.54 -9.28 8.90
CA SER A 898 -11.95 -7.88 9.03
C SER A 898 -13.41 -7.80 9.51
N ASP A 899 -13.78 -6.67 10.10
CA ASP A 899 -15.18 -6.46 10.48
C ASP A 899 -16.02 -6.10 9.23
N PRO A 900 -17.27 -6.64 9.13
CA PRO A 900 -18.19 -6.18 8.10
C PRO A 900 -18.65 -4.76 8.40
N LYS A 901 -18.86 -3.96 7.35
CA LYS A 901 -19.22 -2.55 7.49
C LYS A 901 -20.62 -2.30 6.98
N ASN A 902 -21.41 -1.56 7.76
CA ASN A 902 -22.71 -1.01 7.40
C ASN A 902 -22.75 0.45 7.86
N LEU A 903 -22.18 1.34 7.06
CA LEU A 903 -21.92 2.71 7.46
C LEU A 903 -22.86 3.67 6.74
N VAL A 904 -23.30 4.70 7.45
CA VAL A 904 -24.04 5.83 6.89
C VAL A 904 -23.22 7.09 7.10
N ASP A 905 -22.92 7.77 6.00
CA ASP A 905 -22.27 9.09 6.02
C ASP A 905 -23.31 10.15 5.63
N ILE A 906 -23.29 11.29 6.30
CA ILE A 906 -24.17 12.42 6.02
C ILE A 906 -23.38 13.72 5.99
N GLY A 907 -23.74 14.60 5.06
CA GLY A 907 -23.23 15.95 5.00
C GLY A 907 -24.36 16.96 4.80
N VAL A 908 -24.25 18.10 5.44
CA VAL A 908 -25.15 19.23 5.26
C VAL A 908 -24.34 20.52 5.22
N GLY A 909 -24.69 21.44 4.36
CA GLY A 909 -24.02 22.73 4.25
C GLY A 909 -24.92 23.80 3.68
N TYR A 910 -24.44 25.05 3.80
CA TYR A 910 -25.09 26.22 3.22
C TYR A 910 -24.06 27.11 2.56
N LYS A 911 -24.28 27.43 1.29
CA LYS A 911 -23.40 28.30 0.50
C LYS A 911 -24.09 29.62 0.19
N LEU A 912 -23.47 30.69 0.61
CA LEU A 912 -23.93 32.06 0.34
C LEU A 912 -23.44 32.53 -1.04
N LYS A 913 -24.14 33.52 -1.59
CA LYS A 913 -23.79 34.14 -2.90
C LYS A 913 -22.44 34.87 -2.88
N ASN A 914 -21.97 35.32 -1.69
CA ASN A 914 -20.71 36.02 -1.53
C ASN A 914 -19.46 35.10 -1.44
N GLY A 915 -19.61 33.83 -1.72
CA GLY A 915 -18.50 32.88 -1.67
C GLY A 915 -18.24 32.19 -0.33
N LEU A 916 -18.98 32.56 0.72
CA LEU A 916 -18.89 31.90 2.02
C LEU A 916 -19.74 30.61 2.01
N SER A 917 -19.19 29.53 2.53
CA SER A 917 -19.93 28.29 2.81
C SER A 917 -19.61 27.73 4.20
N ILE A 918 -20.61 27.14 4.81
CA ILE A 918 -20.50 26.43 6.09
C ILE A 918 -21.03 25.01 5.85
N ASP A 919 -20.23 24.01 6.16
CA ASP A 919 -20.52 22.61 5.91
C ASP A 919 -20.22 21.80 7.16
N ALA A 920 -21.04 20.79 7.43
CA ALA A 920 -20.83 19.81 8.48
C ALA A 920 -21.00 18.42 7.89
N THR A 921 -20.11 17.52 8.21
CA THR A 921 -20.15 16.11 7.80
C THR A 921 -19.98 15.21 8.97
N CYS A 922 -20.71 14.11 8.96
CA CYS A 922 -20.57 13.03 9.92
C CYS A 922 -20.38 11.72 9.17
N GLN A 923 -19.22 11.16 9.28
CA GLN A 923 -18.89 9.82 8.78
C GLN A 923 -19.29 8.81 9.85
N ASN A 924 -19.83 7.67 9.41
CA ASN A 924 -20.30 6.62 10.29
C ASN A 924 -21.27 7.15 11.36
N LEU A 925 -22.36 7.74 10.89
CA LEU A 925 -23.35 8.44 11.69
C LEU A 925 -23.83 7.64 12.93
N PHE A 926 -24.01 6.33 12.77
CA PHE A 926 -24.49 5.43 13.82
C PHE A 926 -23.37 4.88 14.71
N ASN A 927 -22.12 5.33 14.50
CA ASN A 927 -20.97 4.93 15.30
C ASN A 927 -20.75 3.40 15.37
N GLN A 928 -20.96 2.71 14.24
CA GLN A 928 -20.55 1.30 14.15
C GLN A 928 -19.05 1.23 14.37
N GLN A 929 -18.64 0.51 15.38
CA GLN A 929 -17.23 0.26 15.62
C GLN A 929 -16.75 -0.87 14.71
N TYR A 930 -15.66 -0.65 14.01
CA TYR A 930 -15.07 -1.63 13.10
C TYR A 930 -13.55 -1.45 12.97
N ARG A 931 -12.87 -2.52 12.60
CA ARG A 931 -11.46 -2.48 12.18
C ARG A 931 -11.35 -2.61 10.67
N ALA A 932 -10.47 -1.85 10.07
CA ALA A 932 -10.15 -2.02 8.64
C ALA A 932 -9.54 -3.39 8.37
N LEU A 933 -8.68 -3.85 9.28
CA LEU A 933 -8.04 -5.17 9.29
C LEU A 933 -7.96 -5.67 10.74
N PRO A 934 -7.83 -6.98 10.95
CA PRO A 934 -7.56 -7.53 12.28
C PRO A 934 -6.37 -6.82 12.91
N ASN A 935 -6.46 -6.57 14.17
CA ASN A 935 -5.39 -5.97 14.93
C ASN A 935 -5.03 -4.51 14.56
N MET A 936 -5.86 -3.81 13.81
CA MET A 936 -5.80 -2.36 13.62
C MET A 936 -6.70 -1.61 14.63
N PRO A 937 -6.55 -0.29 14.73
CA PRO A 937 -7.39 0.52 15.63
C PRO A 937 -8.89 0.38 15.30
N ILE A 938 -9.70 0.56 16.31
CA ILE A 938 -11.15 0.65 16.16
C ILE A 938 -11.51 2.00 15.57
N ILE A 939 -12.19 1.97 14.44
CA ILE A 939 -12.69 3.14 13.74
C ILE A 939 -14.14 3.35 14.12
N GLY A 940 -14.44 4.52 14.68
CA GLY A 940 -15.78 4.95 15.02
C GLY A 940 -16.29 6.10 14.17
N ARG A 941 -17.27 6.83 14.70
CA ARG A 941 -17.82 8.05 14.09
C ARG A 941 -16.78 9.17 14.06
N ARG A 942 -16.87 10.00 13.01
CA ARG A 942 -16.08 11.23 12.90
C ARG A 942 -16.93 12.36 12.30
N ALA A 943 -17.19 13.38 13.08
CA ALA A 943 -17.89 14.57 12.64
C ALA A 943 -16.92 15.76 12.53
N VAL A 944 -17.03 16.52 11.43
CA VAL A 944 -16.19 17.69 11.13
C VAL A 944 -17.06 18.79 10.53
N ALA A 945 -16.87 20.01 11.00
CA ALA A 945 -17.44 21.22 10.41
C ALA A 945 -16.36 22.00 9.66
N LYS A 946 -16.74 22.67 8.58
CA LYS A 946 -15.87 23.48 7.73
C LYS A 946 -16.51 24.83 7.45
N VAL A 947 -15.70 25.86 7.43
CA VAL A 947 -16.05 27.20 6.94
C VAL A 947 -15.10 27.54 5.81
N THR A 948 -15.63 27.70 4.59
CA THR A 948 -14.84 28.00 3.39
C THR A 948 -15.26 29.36 2.82
N TYR A 949 -14.29 30.20 2.55
CA TYR A 949 -14.51 31.50 1.91
C TYR A 949 -13.67 31.62 0.65
N SER A 950 -14.33 31.90 -0.48
CA SER A 950 -13.68 32.08 -1.78
C SER A 950 -13.98 33.47 -2.35
N PHE A 951 -12.93 34.22 -2.74
CA PHE A 951 -13.04 35.59 -3.25
C PHE A 951 -11.96 35.90 -4.28
#